data_9bfd173d44dc94cd3b7d5d55bd132348
#
_entry.id   9bfd173d44dc94cd3b7d5d55bd132348
#
_cell.length_a   1.000
_cell.length_b   1.000
_cell.length_c   1.000
_cell.angle_alpha   90.00
_cell.angle_beta   90.00
_cell.angle_gamma   90.00
#
_symmetry.space_group_name_H-M   'P 1'
#
loop_
_entity.id
_entity.type
_entity.pdbx_description
1 polymer ?
#
loop_
_entity_poly.entity_id
_entity_poly.type
_entity_poly.pdbx_seq_one_letter_code
_entity_poly.pdbx_strand_id
1 'polypeptide(L)'
;MPTSIRTLTASVVIGACLAAAAGTRGADVVVAEGEFFQPQGKGWAVTPMDDSYGSHSYGGMWLTQGGCLGAAADTKDEVAVQKVTIPAAGAYRVWSKYQAPPYFNYLHRIEVLQNGKKVFEHVYGKKGTDRLWSFTGESDELWWFWGVDHDAAEAPKTAVQLAAGPAEIRLITVANPAPAGKRFIDFVVLTTEPADTYEGFKPYGTASPFTLEALAQSRVFVRFKNNSPAAAKLKLTTPVGHFQPNYAGRTTEIPEAGPVPPGQWSPWVNIGPFCRLVHDEGIVVSLPGAAGPIESEAARDAAGTDRAGAVGLPNGETFVVPLDIAWNKPRKIFTSQARAEELTRLAKTGWRTRNGGRKPQSILYYGLFYDLDRPWVAALKDALGYNTLLPAPYAHAAVDGSNHGHCHNPEELKRYVAGLSDAQKKAFKVMSFGDEISLGEINWADPAMQAKFTGWLKARGVTAAALGGVAPDAAKLADRGTNRRVGWYAQTFNEEERFGFYRDLTAQTRALIGPQAVTGANYSPHGMPMYYGPIHQWIDIFKHNGMSMYWAEDYVFSVPMPPQTISWMLATVRCGVKYNKQKIHFYVMPHAPGQRADFLRRSMIYAPGAGVNHVDNFWVGPPERHTENFVAWGYTDTYRVLHESIYDTAEAEPLLTGATVRPGRVAVLLSKATDHNERLLQIPKAQDVLMAGCKNAPATIQQIIGRVEAQMLYLALLHGQHRVDLVTEDDIAADNILAKYDVLHVAGEWIDHRVPAKLEAWVKNGGVLYASGGLGLFNEFNEADPALLKVLGLASAETKKNLAVIRPVMELPVAPAIGEIAFEGGKIPAVGLKQALVPTDAKVLGTWSDGKPAVTVRELGKGKAFAVGTLAGCAYMRTGLPVQPFPRGGNLCPVTPTTFDPAAARLARLGVDARPVEEPAVCDN
;
A
#
# COMPACT_ATOMS: atom_id res chain seq x y z
N MET A 1 -35.54 -19.58 35.50
CA MET A 1 -36.25 -20.87 35.72
C MET A 1 -35.72 -21.85 34.69
N PRO A 2 -35.35 -23.01 35.08
CA PRO A 2 -34.55 -23.96 34.25
C PRO A 2 -35.40 -25.00 33.55
N THR A 3 -34.93 -25.51 32.43
CA THR A 3 -35.36 -26.80 31.84
C THR A 3 -34.21 -27.39 31.08
N SER A 4 -33.68 -28.32 31.56
CA SER A 4 -33.66 -29.80 31.60
C SER A 4 -32.82 -30.41 30.50
N ILE A 5 -31.72 -30.99 30.95
CA ILE A 5 -30.81 -31.92 30.27
C ILE A 5 -31.52 -33.24 30.02
N ARG A 6 -31.44 -33.76 28.80
CA ARG A 6 -31.69 -35.18 28.52
C ARG A 6 -30.41 -35.84 28.08
N THR A 7 -29.93 -36.71 28.94
CA THR A 7 -28.86 -37.68 28.75
C THR A 7 -29.38 -38.81 27.85
N LEU A 8 -28.66 -39.12 26.78
CA LEU A 8 -28.82 -40.35 26.04
C LEU A 8 -27.55 -41.18 26.18
N THR A 9 -27.64 -42.23 26.94
CA THR A 9 -26.68 -43.32 27.04
C THR A 9 -26.78 -44.19 25.78
N ALA A 10 -25.67 -44.33 25.04
CA ALA A 10 -25.54 -45.35 24.00
C ALA A 10 -24.42 -46.33 24.37
N SER A 11 -24.76 -47.56 24.40
CA SER A 11 -23.93 -48.70 24.78
C SER A 11 -22.80 -48.96 23.79
N VAL A 12 -21.60 -49.17 24.32
CA VAL A 12 -20.40 -49.56 23.58
C VAL A 12 -20.48 -51.11 23.41
N VAL A 13 -20.44 -51.54 22.16
CA VAL A 13 -20.12 -52.93 21.81
C VAL A 13 -18.64 -52.97 21.43
N ILE A 14 -17.84 -53.60 22.24
CA ILE A 14 -16.42 -53.86 21.97
C ILE A 14 -16.33 -55.07 21.04
N GLY A 15 -15.98 -54.83 19.79
CA GLY A 15 -15.53 -55.84 18.84
C GLY A 15 -14.02 -55.70 18.63
N ALA A 16 -13.25 -56.55 19.27
CA ALA A 16 -11.82 -56.66 19.05
C ALA A 16 -11.55 -57.27 17.66
N CYS A 17 -11.08 -56.44 16.73
CA CYS A 17 -10.36 -56.89 15.55
C CYS A 17 -8.92 -56.50 15.68
N LEU A 18 -8.04 -57.44 15.86
CA LEU A 18 -6.61 -57.31 15.65
C LEU A 18 -6.37 -56.95 14.17
N ALA A 19 -6.21 -55.66 13.89
CA ALA A 19 -5.63 -55.21 12.63
C ALA A 19 -4.16 -54.94 12.89
N ALA A 20 -3.29 -55.58 12.15
CA ALA A 20 -1.88 -55.37 12.13
C ALA A 20 -1.56 -53.84 11.96
N ALA A 21 -0.70 -53.35 12.79
CA ALA A 21 -0.16 -51.97 12.66
C ALA A 21 0.68 -51.88 11.38
N ALA A 22 0.01 -51.62 10.26
CA ALA A 22 0.65 -50.94 9.13
C ALA A 22 0.81 -49.50 9.58
N GLY A 23 2.04 -49.07 9.84
CA GLY A 23 2.36 -47.65 10.11
C GLY A 23 1.69 -46.82 9.02
N THR A 24 0.86 -45.87 9.41
CA THR A 24 0.21 -44.95 8.48
C THR A 24 1.32 -44.17 7.83
N ARG A 25 1.71 -44.53 6.62
CA ARG A 25 2.57 -43.74 5.74
C ARG A 25 1.88 -42.40 5.55
N GLY A 26 2.57 -41.30 5.84
CA GLY A 26 2.02 -39.97 5.56
C GLY A 26 1.64 -39.80 4.10
N ALA A 27 0.78 -38.88 3.80
CA ALA A 27 0.37 -38.61 2.43
C ALA A 27 1.60 -38.28 1.55
N ASP A 28 1.62 -38.87 0.36
CA ASP A 28 2.65 -38.54 -0.64
C ASP A 28 2.31 -37.16 -1.21
N VAL A 29 3.33 -36.30 -1.32
CA VAL A 29 3.20 -34.95 -1.84
C VAL A 29 4.29 -34.71 -2.89
N VAL A 30 3.89 -34.26 -4.08
CA VAL A 30 4.78 -33.82 -5.16
C VAL A 30 4.47 -32.38 -5.48
N VAL A 31 5.43 -31.50 -5.28
CA VAL A 31 5.30 -30.06 -5.56
C VAL A 31 6.06 -29.73 -6.83
N ALA A 32 5.38 -29.08 -7.75
CA ALA A 32 5.95 -28.53 -8.98
C ALA A 32 5.77 -27.00 -8.92
N GLU A 33 6.82 -26.31 -8.55
CA GLU A 33 6.81 -24.85 -8.39
C GLU A 33 6.84 -24.15 -9.75
N GLY A 34 6.13 -23.01 -9.84
CA GLY A 34 5.96 -22.29 -11.08
C GLY A 34 7.27 -21.89 -11.76
N GLU A 35 8.23 -21.41 -11.00
CA GLU A 35 9.52 -20.96 -11.52
C GLU A 35 10.43 -22.07 -12.06
N PHE A 36 10.11 -23.35 -11.80
CA PHE A 36 10.87 -24.48 -12.33
C PHE A 36 10.28 -25.10 -13.57
N PHE A 37 9.12 -24.67 -13.99
CA PHE A 37 8.63 -25.03 -15.29
C PHE A 37 9.51 -24.43 -16.39
N GLN A 38 9.79 -25.23 -17.41
CA GLN A 38 10.57 -24.82 -18.58
C GLN A 38 9.61 -24.42 -19.70
N PRO A 39 9.48 -23.12 -20.03
CA PRO A 39 8.69 -22.67 -21.17
C PRO A 39 9.19 -23.32 -22.46
N GLN A 40 8.27 -23.82 -23.28
CA GLN A 40 8.58 -24.41 -24.59
C GLN A 40 8.42 -23.38 -25.72
N GLY A 41 7.90 -22.19 -25.41
CA GLY A 41 7.68 -21.09 -26.31
C GLY A 41 7.93 -19.75 -25.62
N LYS A 42 7.28 -18.68 -26.10
CA LYS A 42 7.44 -17.32 -25.58
C LYS A 42 6.26 -16.87 -24.70
N GLY A 43 5.21 -17.66 -24.60
CA GLY A 43 4.00 -17.28 -23.90
C GLY A 43 4.10 -17.38 -22.38
N TRP A 44 4.89 -18.28 -21.87
CA TRP A 44 5.21 -18.38 -20.45
C TRP A 44 6.55 -17.75 -20.13
N ALA A 45 6.64 -17.09 -19.00
CA ALA A 45 7.89 -16.58 -18.46
C ALA A 45 7.95 -16.79 -16.94
N VAL A 46 9.13 -17.15 -16.45
CA VAL A 46 9.37 -17.11 -15.01
C VAL A 46 9.37 -15.65 -14.59
N THR A 47 8.54 -15.33 -13.63
CA THR A 47 8.36 -14.01 -13.09
C THR A 47 8.91 -14.00 -11.67
N PRO A 48 9.98 -13.26 -11.40
CA PRO A 48 10.55 -13.14 -10.07
C PRO A 48 9.57 -12.41 -9.15
N MET A 49 9.77 -12.55 -7.86
CA MET A 49 8.88 -12.02 -6.85
C MET A 49 8.66 -10.52 -6.94
N ASP A 50 9.64 -9.76 -7.35
CA ASP A 50 9.60 -8.31 -7.51
C ASP A 50 8.95 -7.81 -8.80
N ASP A 51 8.58 -8.72 -9.72
CA ASP A 51 7.97 -8.41 -11.01
C ASP A 51 6.56 -8.98 -11.17
N SER A 52 6.01 -9.65 -10.16
CA SER A 52 4.69 -10.25 -10.18
C SER A 52 3.72 -9.55 -9.22
N TYR A 53 2.44 -9.77 -9.40
CA TYR A 53 1.45 -9.32 -8.41
C TYR A 53 1.61 -9.98 -7.04
N GLY A 54 2.14 -11.20 -7.02
CA GLY A 54 2.51 -11.89 -5.81
C GLY A 54 3.78 -11.36 -5.15
N SER A 55 4.51 -10.47 -5.80
CA SER A 55 5.82 -10.03 -5.36
C SER A 55 5.81 -8.85 -4.40
N HIS A 56 4.68 -8.21 -4.20
CA HIS A 56 4.62 -7.08 -3.30
C HIS A 56 4.62 -7.50 -1.84
N SER A 57 4.86 -6.54 -0.94
CA SER A 57 5.11 -6.76 0.47
C SER A 57 4.25 -7.83 1.13
N TYR A 58 2.95 -7.77 0.91
CA TYR A 58 2.04 -8.77 1.47
C TYR A 58 1.79 -9.95 0.53
N GLY A 59 1.71 -9.69 -0.75
CA GLY A 59 1.48 -10.73 -1.75
C GLY A 59 2.65 -11.69 -1.84
N GLY A 60 3.87 -11.21 -1.80
CA GLY A 60 5.08 -12.01 -1.81
C GLY A 60 5.18 -13.00 -0.66
N MET A 61 4.57 -12.70 0.47
CA MET A 61 4.48 -13.65 1.58
C MET A 61 3.64 -14.89 1.28
N TRP A 62 2.87 -14.87 0.20
CA TRP A 62 2.02 -15.97 -0.23
C TRP A 62 2.62 -16.80 -1.35
N LEU A 63 3.70 -16.36 -1.95
CA LEU A 63 4.50 -17.18 -2.84
C LEU A 63 5.28 -18.21 -2.03
N THR A 64 5.34 -19.43 -2.54
CA THR A 64 6.06 -20.49 -1.85
C THR A 64 7.57 -20.36 -1.98
N GLN A 65 8.05 -19.59 -2.95
CA GLN A 65 9.46 -19.38 -3.23
C GLN A 65 9.68 -17.94 -3.69
N GLY A 66 10.69 -17.69 -4.45
CA GLY A 66 11.04 -16.35 -4.92
C GLY A 66 10.43 -15.95 -6.26
N GLY A 67 9.46 -16.70 -6.78
CA GLY A 67 8.88 -16.41 -8.08
C GLY A 67 7.63 -17.19 -8.41
N CYS A 68 7.13 -17.02 -9.61
CA CYS A 68 6.00 -17.75 -10.17
C CYS A 68 6.13 -17.85 -11.69
N LEU A 69 5.26 -18.61 -12.33
CA LEU A 69 5.19 -18.68 -13.79
C LEU A 69 4.08 -17.78 -14.29
N GLY A 70 4.41 -16.79 -15.12
CA GLY A 70 3.47 -15.79 -15.64
C GLY A 70 3.23 -15.93 -17.14
N ALA A 71 2.01 -15.60 -17.59
CA ALA A 71 1.66 -15.52 -19.01
C ALA A 71 0.58 -14.46 -19.25
N ALA A 72 0.65 -13.75 -20.39
CA ALA A 72 -0.35 -12.77 -20.79
C ALA A 72 -1.75 -13.42 -20.99
N ALA A 73 -2.79 -12.64 -20.80
CA ALA A 73 -4.17 -13.12 -20.83
C ALA A 73 -4.60 -13.72 -22.17
N ASP A 74 -4.15 -13.11 -23.27
CA ASP A 74 -4.46 -13.50 -24.64
C ASP A 74 -3.62 -14.69 -25.16
N THR A 75 -2.62 -15.13 -24.38
CA THR A 75 -1.78 -16.25 -24.73
C THR A 75 -2.57 -17.55 -24.73
N LYS A 76 -2.44 -18.35 -25.80
CA LYS A 76 -3.15 -19.59 -25.98
C LYS A 76 -2.23 -20.71 -26.42
N ASP A 77 -2.47 -21.91 -25.88
CA ASP A 77 -1.80 -23.18 -26.22
C ASP A 77 -0.26 -23.15 -26.06
N GLU A 78 0.26 -22.17 -25.33
CA GLU A 78 1.69 -22.14 -24.95
C GLU A 78 1.93 -23.09 -23.78
N VAL A 79 3.03 -23.83 -23.85
CA VAL A 79 3.34 -24.92 -22.94
C VAL A 79 4.56 -24.59 -22.09
N ALA A 80 4.48 -24.88 -20.81
CA ALA A 80 5.61 -24.97 -19.90
C ALA A 80 5.63 -26.36 -19.24
N VAL A 81 6.81 -26.95 -19.05
CA VAL A 81 6.97 -28.34 -18.65
C VAL A 81 7.85 -28.46 -17.42
N GLN A 82 7.43 -29.32 -16.48
CA GLN A 82 8.29 -29.75 -15.38
C GLN A 82 8.25 -31.27 -15.23
N LYS A 83 9.43 -31.90 -15.12
CA LYS A 83 9.57 -33.32 -14.82
C LYS A 83 9.59 -33.53 -13.31
N VAL A 84 8.82 -34.49 -12.84
CA VAL A 84 8.70 -34.85 -11.42
C VAL A 84 8.81 -36.36 -11.25
N THR A 85 9.02 -36.81 -10.02
CA THR A 85 9.01 -38.23 -9.67
C THR A 85 7.83 -38.50 -8.74
N ILE A 86 6.97 -39.42 -9.12
CA ILE A 86 5.85 -39.89 -8.29
C ILE A 86 6.42 -40.95 -7.30
N PRO A 87 6.33 -40.68 -5.99
CA PRO A 87 6.99 -41.53 -5.00
C PRO A 87 6.37 -42.93 -4.86
N ALA A 88 5.06 -43.03 -5.01
CA ALA A 88 4.33 -44.31 -4.93
C ALA A 88 3.15 -44.32 -5.89
N ALA A 89 2.74 -45.50 -6.30
CA ALA A 89 1.52 -45.66 -7.08
C ALA A 89 0.28 -45.36 -6.19
N GLY A 90 -0.67 -44.62 -6.71
CA GLY A 90 -1.86 -44.22 -5.95
C GLY A 90 -2.79 -43.26 -6.68
N ALA A 91 -3.89 -42.96 -5.99
CA ALA A 91 -4.82 -41.92 -6.42
C ALA A 91 -4.33 -40.55 -5.92
N TYR A 92 -3.94 -39.69 -6.84
CA TYR A 92 -3.47 -38.36 -6.56
C TYR A 92 -4.54 -37.33 -6.91
N ARG A 93 -4.66 -36.30 -6.08
CA ARG A 93 -5.37 -35.06 -6.41
C ARG A 93 -4.38 -34.06 -6.99
N VAL A 94 -4.82 -33.33 -7.98
CA VAL A 94 -4.02 -32.29 -8.64
C VAL A 94 -4.58 -30.94 -8.24
N TRP A 95 -3.76 -30.14 -7.57
CA TRP A 95 -4.11 -28.79 -7.14
C TRP A 95 -3.26 -27.77 -7.87
N SER A 96 -3.81 -26.59 -8.08
CA SER A 96 -3.08 -25.45 -8.60
C SER A 96 -3.28 -24.24 -7.69
N LYS A 97 -2.18 -23.66 -7.26
CA LYS A 97 -2.20 -22.34 -6.62
C LYS A 97 -1.86 -21.28 -7.65
N TYR A 98 -2.73 -20.32 -7.80
CA TYR A 98 -2.59 -19.25 -8.76
C TYR A 98 -3.17 -17.94 -8.23
N GLN A 99 -2.68 -16.82 -8.71
CA GLN A 99 -3.21 -15.53 -8.38
C GLN A 99 -4.49 -15.28 -9.17
N ALA A 100 -5.56 -14.91 -8.48
CA ALA A 100 -6.88 -14.73 -9.07
C ALA A 100 -7.47 -13.35 -8.75
N PRO A 101 -6.81 -12.25 -9.17
CA PRO A 101 -7.38 -10.92 -9.02
C PRO A 101 -8.68 -10.81 -9.82
N PRO A 102 -9.66 -10.05 -9.35
CA PRO A 102 -10.86 -9.78 -10.13
C PRO A 102 -10.51 -9.28 -11.53
N TYR A 103 -11.24 -9.76 -12.54
CA TYR A 103 -11.09 -9.39 -13.96
C TYR A 103 -9.82 -9.86 -14.68
N PHE A 104 -8.93 -10.60 -14.01
CA PHE A 104 -7.81 -11.19 -14.70
C PHE A 104 -8.19 -12.50 -15.37
N ASN A 105 -7.45 -12.85 -16.43
CA ASN A 105 -7.52 -14.17 -17.00
C ASN A 105 -6.48 -15.06 -16.33
N TYR A 106 -6.92 -15.93 -15.48
CA TYR A 106 -6.10 -16.95 -14.82
C TYR A 106 -6.41 -18.37 -15.29
N LEU A 107 -7.18 -18.53 -16.37
CA LEU A 107 -7.43 -19.86 -16.95
C LEU A 107 -6.15 -20.49 -17.46
N HIS A 108 -5.91 -21.71 -17.03
CA HIS A 108 -4.79 -22.53 -17.47
C HIS A 108 -5.17 -24.00 -17.43
N ARG A 109 -4.56 -24.81 -18.30
CA ARG A 109 -4.76 -26.24 -18.34
C ARG A 109 -3.53 -26.94 -17.77
N ILE A 110 -3.78 -27.92 -16.92
CA ILE A 110 -2.76 -28.83 -16.40
C ILE A 110 -2.92 -30.18 -17.09
N GLU A 111 -1.84 -30.69 -17.62
CA GLU A 111 -1.75 -32.07 -18.10
C GLU A 111 -0.67 -32.82 -17.30
N VAL A 112 -0.89 -34.09 -17.02
CA VAL A 112 0.11 -34.99 -16.47
C VAL A 112 0.34 -36.12 -17.46
N LEU A 113 1.61 -36.39 -17.77
CA LEU A 113 2.01 -37.46 -18.66
C LEU A 113 2.87 -38.48 -17.90
N GLN A 114 2.60 -39.76 -18.12
CA GLN A 114 3.47 -40.85 -17.68
C GLN A 114 3.77 -41.76 -18.88
N ASN A 115 5.03 -42.17 -19.03
CA ASN A 115 5.46 -42.98 -20.18
C ASN A 115 5.04 -42.37 -21.55
N GLY A 116 5.07 -41.05 -21.66
CA GLY A 116 4.68 -40.33 -22.88
C GLY A 116 3.18 -40.28 -23.15
N LYS A 117 2.34 -40.85 -22.29
CA LYS A 117 0.87 -40.84 -22.43
C LYS A 117 0.26 -39.83 -21.47
N LYS A 118 -0.67 -39.01 -21.94
CA LYS A 118 -1.47 -38.13 -21.11
C LYS A 118 -2.42 -38.97 -20.26
N VAL A 119 -2.28 -38.88 -18.93
CA VAL A 119 -3.09 -39.59 -17.95
C VAL A 119 -4.04 -38.67 -17.21
N PHE A 120 -3.80 -37.35 -17.28
CA PHE A 120 -4.63 -36.34 -16.67
C PHE A 120 -4.71 -35.08 -17.54
N GLU A 121 -5.85 -34.44 -17.54
CA GLU A 121 -6.08 -33.12 -18.10
C GLU A 121 -7.22 -32.43 -17.38
N HIS A 122 -7.00 -31.18 -16.96
CA HIS A 122 -8.05 -30.33 -16.38
C HIS A 122 -7.76 -28.85 -16.60
N VAL A 123 -8.81 -28.03 -16.78
CA VAL A 123 -8.71 -26.59 -16.90
C VAL A 123 -9.03 -25.94 -15.56
N TYR A 124 -8.05 -25.27 -14.99
CA TYR A 124 -8.10 -24.54 -13.73
C TYR A 124 -8.40 -23.06 -13.96
N GLY A 125 -8.73 -22.36 -12.87
CA GLY A 125 -9.01 -20.94 -12.90
C GLY A 125 -10.46 -20.56 -13.18
N LYS A 126 -11.39 -21.49 -13.13
CA LYS A 126 -12.82 -21.23 -13.30
C LYS A 126 -13.49 -20.65 -12.06
N LYS A 127 -12.89 -20.88 -10.91
CA LYS A 127 -13.30 -20.32 -9.63
C LYS A 127 -12.12 -19.65 -8.98
N GLY A 128 -12.10 -18.37 -9.00
CA GLY A 128 -10.97 -17.59 -8.49
C GLY A 128 -11.40 -16.47 -7.56
N THR A 129 -12.51 -16.62 -6.87
CA THR A 129 -13.09 -15.54 -6.06
C THR A 129 -12.92 -15.72 -4.56
N ASP A 130 -12.32 -16.83 -4.12
CA ASP A 130 -12.10 -17.03 -2.69
C ASP A 130 -10.82 -16.35 -2.26
N ARG A 131 -10.94 -15.38 -1.38
CA ARG A 131 -9.81 -14.72 -0.76
C ARG A 131 -9.06 -15.69 0.12
N LEU A 132 -7.78 -15.80 -0.11
CA LEU A 132 -6.90 -16.48 0.83
C LEU A 132 -6.47 -15.54 1.97
N TRP A 133 -6.47 -14.24 1.73
CA TRP A 133 -6.02 -13.29 2.71
C TRP A 133 -6.64 -11.89 2.52
N SER A 134 -6.89 -11.20 3.63
CA SER A 134 -7.33 -9.82 3.70
C SER A 134 -6.74 -9.19 4.95
N PHE A 135 -6.35 -7.94 4.87
CA PHE A 135 -5.74 -7.21 5.96
C PHE A 135 -6.63 -7.15 7.20
N THR A 136 -7.88 -6.84 7.05
CA THR A 136 -8.85 -6.71 8.16
C THR A 136 -9.78 -7.90 8.30
N GLY A 137 -9.64 -8.93 7.47
CA GLY A 137 -10.59 -10.06 7.41
C GLY A 137 -11.94 -9.72 6.77
N GLU A 138 -12.34 -8.47 6.81
CA GLU A 138 -13.62 -7.99 6.28
C GLU A 138 -13.44 -6.89 5.24
N SER A 139 -12.29 -6.23 5.24
CA SER A 139 -12.01 -5.11 4.35
C SER A 139 -11.57 -5.57 2.97
N ASP A 140 -12.12 -4.91 1.98
CA ASP A 140 -11.81 -5.10 0.57
C ASP A 140 -10.62 -4.27 0.09
N GLU A 141 -9.85 -3.72 1.01
CA GLU A 141 -8.70 -2.88 0.71
C GLU A 141 -7.56 -3.65 0.06
N LEU A 142 -7.53 -4.97 0.27
CA LEU A 142 -6.49 -5.83 -0.22
C LEU A 142 -7.04 -6.79 -1.26
N TRP A 143 -6.69 -6.53 -2.47
CA TRP A 143 -7.14 -7.22 -3.67
C TRP A 143 -6.30 -8.45 -4.02
N TRP A 144 -5.67 -9.05 -3.03
CA TRP A 144 -4.86 -10.22 -3.19
C TRP A 144 -5.70 -11.47 -3.02
N PHE A 145 -5.88 -12.15 -4.12
CA PHE A 145 -6.56 -13.42 -4.13
C PHE A 145 -5.63 -14.49 -4.66
N TRP A 146 -5.37 -15.47 -3.86
CA TRP A 146 -4.90 -16.74 -4.34
C TRP A 146 -6.11 -17.62 -4.50
N GLY A 147 -6.41 -18.02 -5.75
CA GLY A 147 -7.39 -19.03 -6.04
C GLY A 147 -6.72 -20.38 -6.00
N VAL A 148 -7.34 -21.31 -5.32
CA VAL A 148 -7.05 -22.72 -5.46
C VAL A 148 -8.26 -23.34 -6.11
N ASP A 149 -8.08 -23.96 -7.27
CA ASP A 149 -9.21 -24.50 -8.04
C ASP A 149 -9.70 -25.75 -7.37
N HIS A 150 -10.57 -25.56 -6.41
CA HIS A 150 -11.28 -26.60 -5.70
C HIS A 150 -12.77 -26.28 -5.72
N ASP A 151 -13.50 -27.14 -6.38
CA ASP A 151 -14.95 -27.19 -6.32
C ASP A 151 -15.34 -28.63 -5.97
N ALA A 152 -16.25 -28.80 -5.03
CA ALA A 152 -16.78 -30.10 -4.71
C ALA A 152 -17.36 -30.84 -5.95
N ALA A 153 -17.92 -30.08 -6.90
CA ALA A 153 -18.36 -30.62 -8.19
C ALA A 153 -17.21 -30.94 -9.16
N GLU A 154 -16.06 -30.32 -9.02
CA GLU A 154 -14.87 -30.54 -9.86
C GLU A 154 -13.87 -31.51 -9.21
N ALA A 155 -13.94 -31.74 -7.89
CA ALA A 155 -13.03 -32.61 -7.15
C ALA A 155 -12.82 -33.99 -7.78
N PRO A 156 -13.84 -34.71 -8.27
CA PRO A 156 -13.62 -35.98 -8.98
C PRO A 156 -12.82 -35.83 -10.26
N LYS A 157 -12.91 -34.68 -10.92
CA LYS A 157 -12.20 -34.42 -12.18
C LYS A 157 -10.73 -34.03 -11.97
N THR A 158 -10.36 -33.66 -10.74
CA THR A 158 -8.97 -33.31 -10.37
C THR A 158 -8.21 -34.49 -9.76
N ALA A 159 -8.80 -35.69 -9.72
CA ALA A 159 -8.15 -36.91 -9.25
C ALA A 159 -7.61 -37.73 -10.42
N VAL A 160 -6.47 -38.39 -10.22
CA VAL A 160 -5.81 -39.22 -11.22
C VAL A 160 -5.08 -40.39 -10.57
N GLN A 161 -5.10 -41.53 -11.20
CA GLN A 161 -4.29 -42.70 -10.83
C GLN A 161 -2.90 -42.55 -11.46
N LEU A 162 -1.86 -42.49 -10.62
CA LEU A 162 -0.48 -42.43 -11.06
C LEU A 162 0.29 -43.67 -10.61
N ALA A 163 1.20 -44.11 -11.47
CA ALA A 163 2.19 -45.12 -11.13
C ALA A 163 3.39 -44.46 -10.44
N ALA A 164 4.16 -45.18 -9.62
CA ALA A 164 5.43 -44.70 -9.12
C ALA A 164 6.44 -44.51 -10.28
N GLY A 165 7.26 -43.50 -10.18
CA GLY A 165 8.29 -43.20 -11.17
C GLY A 165 8.12 -41.85 -11.91
N PRO A 166 8.80 -41.67 -13.03
CA PRO A 166 8.81 -40.36 -13.72
C PRO A 166 7.44 -39.95 -14.23
N ALA A 167 7.14 -38.68 -14.09
CA ALA A 167 5.99 -38.02 -14.70
C ALA A 167 6.39 -36.64 -15.23
N GLU A 168 5.62 -36.13 -16.17
CA GLU A 168 5.76 -34.79 -16.72
C GLU A 168 4.49 -34.00 -16.48
N ILE A 169 4.62 -32.84 -15.85
CA ILE A 169 3.51 -31.89 -15.66
C ILE A 169 3.66 -30.82 -16.72
N ARG A 170 2.56 -30.51 -17.41
CA ARG A 170 2.49 -29.42 -18.39
C ARG A 170 1.51 -28.36 -17.92
N LEU A 171 1.92 -27.12 -17.93
CA LEU A 171 1.07 -25.94 -17.80
C LEU A 171 0.83 -25.37 -19.19
N ILE A 172 -0.43 -25.19 -19.56
CA ILE A 172 -0.81 -24.76 -20.90
C ILE A 172 -1.73 -23.57 -20.79
N THR A 173 -1.42 -22.48 -21.50
CA THR A 173 -2.24 -21.29 -21.50
C THR A 173 -3.59 -21.52 -22.17
N VAL A 174 -4.64 -20.97 -21.60
CA VAL A 174 -5.99 -20.96 -22.16
C VAL A 174 -6.40 -19.54 -22.40
N ALA A 175 -6.61 -19.14 -23.65
CA ALA A 175 -7.07 -17.80 -23.94
C ALA A 175 -8.47 -17.56 -23.39
N ASN A 176 -8.66 -16.37 -22.84
CA ASN A 176 -9.96 -15.89 -22.42
C ASN A 176 -10.23 -14.56 -23.15
N PRO A 177 -11.33 -14.45 -23.88
CA PRO A 177 -11.68 -13.20 -24.55
C PRO A 177 -12.08 -12.07 -23.57
N ALA A 178 -12.40 -12.39 -22.33
CA ALA A 178 -12.66 -11.39 -21.30
C ALA A 178 -11.38 -11.02 -20.54
N PRO A 179 -11.33 -9.89 -19.91
CA PRO A 179 -10.29 -8.92 -20.16
C PRO A 179 -8.92 -9.30 -19.62
N ALA A 180 -8.00 -8.60 -20.03
CA ALA A 180 -6.66 -8.26 -19.67
C ALA A 180 -6.16 -8.69 -18.31
N GLY A 181 -4.91 -8.71 -18.18
CA GLY A 181 -4.12 -9.08 -17.05
C GLY A 181 -3.23 -10.26 -17.41
N LYS A 182 -2.44 -10.65 -16.47
CA LYS A 182 -1.58 -11.82 -16.60
C LYS A 182 -2.10 -12.89 -15.66
N ARG A 183 -1.89 -14.15 -16.03
CA ARG A 183 -2.04 -15.26 -15.10
C ARG A 183 -0.71 -15.52 -14.44
N PHE A 184 -0.73 -15.83 -13.16
CA PHE A 184 0.45 -16.19 -12.38
C PHE A 184 0.18 -17.48 -11.64
N ILE A 185 1.01 -18.49 -11.87
CA ILE A 185 0.92 -19.80 -11.25
C ILE A 185 2.08 -19.93 -10.26
N ASP A 186 1.76 -20.12 -8.99
CA ASP A 186 2.74 -20.31 -7.94
C ASP A 186 3.27 -21.76 -7.96
N PHE A 187 2.36 -22.73 -7.86
CA PHE A 187 2.74 -24.13 -7.93
C PHE A 187 1.61 -25.04 -8.37
N VAL A 188 1.97 -26.30 -8.69
CA VAL A 188 1.05 -27.43 -8.84
C VAL A 188 1.43 -28.49 -7.82
N VAL A 189 0.45 -29.01 -7.09
CA VAL A 189 0.65 -30.10 -6.12
C VAL A 189 -0.10 -31.34 -6.57
N LEU A 190 0.62 -32.46 -6.57
CA LEU A 190 0.03 -33.79 -6.67
C LEU A 190 0.11 -34.45 -5.29
N THR A 191 -1.03 -34.83 -4.69
CA THR A 191 -1.04 -35.38 -3.34
C THR A 191 -2.04 -36.53 -3.21
N THR A 192 -1.67 -37.52 -2.41
CA THR A 192 -2.59 -38.59 -1.96
C THR A 192 -3.39 -38.17 -0.74
N GLU A 193 -3.21 -36.97 -0.22
CA GLU A 193 -4.01 -36.43 0.89
C GLU A 193 -5.47 -36.29 0.46
N PRO A 194 -6.37 -37.05 1.10
CA PRO A 194 -7.79 -37.07 0.71
C PRO A 194 -8.55 -35.86 1.25
N ALA A 195 -8.01 -35.20 2.29
CA ALA A 195 -8.70 -34.09 2.94
C ALA A 195 -8.75 -32.88 2.03
N ASP A 196 -9.82 -32.15 2.13
CA ASP A 196 -9.93 -30.83 1.54
C ASP A 196 -9.17 -29.84 2.42
N THR A 197 -7.88 -29.73 2.10
CA THR A 197 -6.99 -28.88 2.88
C THR A 197 -7.22 -27.39 2.66
N TYR A 198 -7.93 -27.04 1.60
CA TYR A 198 -8.21 -25.66 1.26
C TYR A 198 -9.20 -25.00 2.25
N GLU A 199 -10.22 -25.71 2.68
CA GLU A 199 -11.17 -25.16 3.67
C GLU A 199 -10.52 -24.82 5.03
N GLY A 200 -9.37 -25.42 5.32
CA GLY A 200 -8.58 -25.11 6.50
C GLY A 200 -7.84 -23.79 6.43
N PHE A 201 -7.72 -23.18 5.25
CA PHE A 201 -7.02 -21.91 5.09
C PHE A 201 -7.98 -20.74 5.28
N LYS A 202 -7.96 -20.18 6.46
CA LYS A 202 -8.73 -18.98 6.78
C LYS A 202 -7.79 -17.80 6.98
N PRO A 203 -8.10 -16.61 6.44
CA PRO A 203 -7.20 -15.46 6.50
C PRO A 203 -7.02 -15.08 7.91
N TYR A 204 -7.50 -15.06 8.89
CA TYR A 204 -7.21 -14.61 10.24
C TYR A 204 -7.43 -15.65 11.34
N GLY A 205 -6.37 -15.99 12.01
CA GLY A 205 -6.36 -16.61 13.35
C GLY A 205 -6.88 -18.04 13.47
N THR A 206 -7.40 -18.63 12.39
CA THR A 206 -8.03 -19.94 12.41
C THR A 206 -7.50 -20.89 11.33
N ALA A 207 -6.33 -20.60 10.76
CA ALA A 207 -5.76 -21.48 9.76
C ALA A 207 -5.43 -22.83 10.34
N SER A 208 -5.87 -23.87 9.65
CA SER A 208 -5.33 -25.20 9.83
C SER A 208 -3.85 -25.20 9.40
N PRO A 209 -2.97 -25.92 10.07
CA PRO A 209 -1.61 -26.13 9.58
C PRO A 209 -1.57 -26.92 8.26
N PHE A 210 -2.67 -27.47 7.82
CA PHE A 210 -2.81 -28.27 6.59
C PHE A 210 -3.45 -27.44 5.48
N THR A 211 -2.72 -26.46 4.96
CA THR A 211 -3.07 -25.72 3.76
C THR A 211 -2.27 -26.27 2.58
N LEU A 212 -2.63 -25.91 1.37
CA LEU A 212 -1.82 -26.26 0.21
C LEU A 212 -0.41 -25.64 0.29
N GLU A 213 -0.27 -24.46 0.88
CA GLU A 213 1.02 -23.87 1.16
C GLU A 213 1.82 -24.71 2.16
N ALA A 214 1.19 -25.20 3.21
CA ALA A 214 1.87 -26.07 4.15
C ALA A 214 2.29 -27.39 3.50
N LEU A 215 1.47 -27.95 2.62
CA LEU A 215 1.85 -29.13 1.84
C LEU A 215 3.03 -28.84 0.90
N ALA A 216 3.00 -27.70 0.21
CA ALA A 216 4.08 -27.30 -0.68
C ALA A 216 5.40 -27.09 0.07
N GLN A 217 5.34 -26.56 1.28
CA GLN A 217 6.49 -26.32 2.15
C GLN A 217 6.87 -27.53 3.03
N SER A 218 6.10 -28.59 3.00
CA SER A 218 6.30 -29.77 3.87
C SER A 218 7.57 -30.58 3.57
N ARG A 219 8.42 -30.09 2.71
CA ARG A 219 9.69 -30.72 2.30
C ARG A 219 10.90 -30.16 3.01
N VAL A 220 10.70 -29.38 4.06
CA VAL A 220 11.79 -28.84 4.87
C VAL A 220 11.87 -29.62 6.17
N PHE A 221 12.83 -30.51 6.27
CA PHE A 221 13.08 -31.35 7.42
C PHE A 221 14.36 -30.93 8.14
N VAL A 222 14.33 -30.89 9.46
CA VAL A 222 15.49 -30.60 10.28
C VAL A 222 15.66 -31.64 11.36
N ARG A 223 16.89 -31.86 11.79
CA ARG A 223 17.21 -32.54 13.04
C ARG A 223 18.38 -31.85 13.72
N PHE A 224 18.51 -32.04 15.02
CA PHE A 224 19.56 -31.44 15.80
C PHE A 224 19.93 -32.37 16.94
N LYS A 225 21.16 -32.21 17.40
CA LYS A 225 21.71 -32.91 18.52
C LYS A 225 21.55 -32.07 19.77
N ASN A 226 20.96 -32.65 20.80
CA ASN A 226 20.83 -31.97 22.07
C ASN A 226 22.20 -31.93 22.80
N ASN A 227 22.82 -30.77 22.84
CA ASN A 227 24.06 -30.53 23.57
C ASN A 227 23.83 -29.94 24.99
N SER A 228 22.56 -29.91 25.43
CA SER A 228 22.24 -29.51 26.80
C SER A 228 22.43 -30.67 27.80
N PRO A 229 22.60 -30.38 29.10
CA PRO A 229 22.75 -31.42 30.10
C PRO A 229 21.45 -32.17 30.46
N ALA A 230 20.35 -31.72 29.98
CA ALA A 230 19.02 -32.32 30.24
C ALA A 230 18.25 -32.61 28.92
N ALA A 231 17.27 -33.49 29.02
CA ALA A 231 16.35 -33.67 27.91
C ALA A 231 15.63 -32.36 27.57
N ALA A 232 15.64 -31.97 26.33
CA ALA A 232 15.08 -30.69 25.85
C ALA A 232 14.09 -30.86 24.73
N LYS A 233 13.06 -30.05 24.75
CA LYS A 233 12.08 -29.95 23.66
C LYS A 233 12.47 -28.81 22.72
N LEU A 234 12.25 -29.04 21.46
CA LEU A 234 12.47 -28.03 20.45
C LEU A 234 11.41 -26.97 20.44
N LYS A 235 11.85 -25.77 20.21
CA LYS A 235 11.00 -24.65 19.95
C LYS A 235 11.29 -24.05 18.59
N LEU A 236 10.27 -23.82 17.85
CA LEU A 236 10.30 -23.13 16.58
C LEU A 236 9.88 -21.68 16.84
N THR A 237 10.73 -20.75 16.46
CA THR A 237 10.37 -19.34 16.40
C THR A 237 10.25 -18.97 14.93
N THR A 238 9.04 -18.69 14.50
CA THR A 238 8.80 -18.21 13.13
C THR A 238 9.07 -16.72 13.04
N PRO A 239 9.52 -16.22 11.89
CA PRO A 239 9.58 -14.79 11.64
C PRO A 239 8.23 -14.17 11.87
N VAL A 240 8.25 -12.98 12.42
CA VAL A 240 7.03 -12.26 12.76
C VAL A 240 6.49 -11.59 11.51
N GLY A 241 5.42 -12.14 10.95
CA GLY A 241 4.59 -11.35 10.06
C GLY A 241 3.38 -10.84 10.85
N HIS A 242 3.21 -9.56 10.93
CA HIS A 242 2.03 -8.95 11.57
C HIS A 242 0.74 -9.53 10.99
N PHE A 243 0.78 -9.85 9.72
CA PHE A 243 -0.32 -10.38 8.92
C PHE A 243 -0.26 -11.89 8.68
N GLN A 244 0.61 -12.59 9.38
CA GLN A 244 0.62 -14.05 9.43
C GLN A 244 0.18 -14.52 10.83
N PRO A 245 -1.08 -14.38 11.16
CA PRO A 245 -1.56 -14.46 12.54
C PRO A 245 -1.35 -15.82 13.18
N ASN A 246 -1.14 -16.87 12.38
CA ASN A 246 -1.03 -18.21 12.91
C ASN A 246 0.38 -18.56 13.37
N TYR A 247 1.39 -17.91 12.81
CA TYR A 247 2.80 -18.27 13.04
C TYR A 247 3.66 -17.09 13.49
N ALA A 248 3.17 -15.89 13.28
CA ALA A 248 3.92 -14.67 13.51
C ALA A 248 4.36 -14.52 14.97
N GLY A 249 5.66 -14.46 15.19
CA GLY A 249 6.27 -14.22 16.50
C GLY A 249 5.95 -15.26 17.56
N ARG A 250 5.40 -16.40 17.20
CA ARG A 250 5.10 -17.46 18.16
C ARG A 250 6.28 -18.41 18.26
N THR A 251 6.71 -18.66 19.48
CA THR A 251 7.55 -19.81 19.78
C THR A 251 6.65 -20.97 20.08
N THR A 252 6.72 -22.00 19.26
CA THR A 252 5.89 -23.20 19.38
C THR A 252 6.78 -24.40 19.67
N GLU A 253 6.43 -25.23 20.64
CA GLU A 253 7.07 -26.52 20.79
C GLU A 253 6.70 -27.39 19.58
N ILE A 254 7.69 -28.15 19.10
CA ILE A 254 7.49 -29.10 18.02
C ILE A 254 7.23 -30.48 18.67
N PRO A 255 5.97 -30.92 18.72
CA PRO A 255 5.61 -32.14 19.46
C PRO A 255 6.27 -33.41 18.92
N GLU A 256 6.47 -33.47 17.59
CA GLU A 256 7.02 -34.60 16.88
C GLU A 256 8.48 -34.89 17.24
N ALA A 257 9.19 -33.85 17.73
CA ALA A 257 10.57 -34.02 18.17
C ALA A 257 10.68 -34.72 19.52
N GLY A 258 9.62 -34.68 20.32
CA GLY A 258 9.67 -35.18 21.70
C GLY A 258 10.74 -34.49 22.55
N PRO A 259 10.89 -34.90 23.81
CA PRO A 259 12.09 -34.53 24.57
C PRO A 259 13.28 -35.32 24.04
N VAL A 260 14.26 -34.61 23.50
CA VAL A 260 15.50 -35.18 23.00
C VAL A 260 16.48 -35.35 24.17
N PRO A 261 16.95 -36.55 24.48
CA PRO A 261 17.92 -36.77 25.56
C PRO A 261 19.26 -36.10 25.29
N PRO A 262 20.05 -35.79 26.33
CA PRO A 262 21.39 -35.25 26.18
C PRO A 262 22.26 -36.08 25.25
N GLY A 263 22.99 -35.41 24.35
CA GLY A 263 23.91 -36.04 23.41
C GLY A 263 23.24 -36.80 22.25
N GLN A 264 21.92 -36.89 22.22
CA GLN A 264 21.20 -37.60 21.16
C GLN A 264 20.70 -36.63 20.06
N TRP A 265 20.50 -37.19 18.87
CA TRP A 265 19.85 -36.50 17.77
C TRP A 265 18.32 -36.59 17.89
N SER A 266 17.62 -35.49 17.54
CA SER A 266 16.18 -35.57 17.34
C SER A 266 15.84 -36.46 16.14
N PRO A 267 14.60 -36.94 16.02
CA PRO A 267 14.12 -37.38 14.74
C PRO A 267 14.15 -36.25 13.71
N TRP A 268 14.01 -36.58 12.43
CA TRP A 268 13.73 -35.59 11.41
C TRP A 268 12.36 -34.98 11.63
N VAL A 269 12.32 -33.69 11.79
CA VAL A 269 11.09 -32.94 12.06
C VAL A 269 10.75 -32.07 10.86
N ASN A 270 9.54 -32.22 10.35
CA ASN A 270 9.06 -31.39 9.26
C ASN A 270 8.71 -29.99 9.79
N ILE A 271 9.48 -29.00 9.40
CA ILE A 271 9.22 -27.58 9.70
C ILE A 271 8.58 -26.84 8.53
N GLY A 272 8.39 -27.51 7.40
CA GLY A 272 7.79 -26.93 6.21
C GLY A 272 6.47 -26.21 6.45
N PRO A 273 5.53 -26.78 7.20
CA PRO A 273 4.26 -26.10 7.51
C PRO A 273 4.39 -24.75 8.20
N PHE A 274 5.53 -24.48 8.80
CA PHE A 274 5.81 -23.22 9.50
C PHE A 274 6.67 -22.25 8.68
N CYS A 275 7.18 -22.69 7.53
CA CYS A 275 8.02 -21.90 6.65
C CYS A 275 7.18 -21.06 5.70
N ARG A 276 6.88 -19.85 6.11
CA ARG A 276 6.29 -18.85 5.23
C ARG A 276 7.23 -17.70 5.11
N LEU A 277 8.35 -17.95 4.49
CA LEU A 277 9.37 -16.97 4.41
C LEU A 277 9.62 -16.58 2.97
N VAL A 278 10.02 -15.37 2.85
CA VAL A 278 10.25 -14.71 1.61
C VAL A 278 11.76 -14.61 1.42
N HIS A 279 12.25 -15.08 0.30
CA HIS A 279 13.66 -14.93 -0.10
C HIS A 279 14.67 -15.66 0.80
N ASP A 280 15.76 -14.96 1.14
CA ASP A 280 16.93 -15.52 1.79
C ASP A 280 16.80 -15.70 3.30
N GLU A 281 15.59 -15.58 3.81
CA GLU A 281 15.35 -15.68 5.22
C GLU A 281 15.34 -17.14 5.67
N GLY A 282 15.71 -17.34 6.89
CA GLY A 282 15.71 -18.63 7.54
C GLY A 282 14.62 -18.78 8.57
N ILE A 283 14.48 -19.95 9.09
CA ILE A 283 13.68 -20.21 10.28
C ILE A 283 14.63 -20.34 11.46
N VAL A 284 14.27 -19.73 12.57
CA VAL A 284 15.00 -19.89 13.82
C VAL A 284 14.40 -21.03 14.62
N VAL A 285 15.17 -22.07 14.83
CA VAL A 285 14.82 -23.17 15.73
C VAL A 285 15.67 -23.06 16.97
N SER A 286 15.05 -23.13 18.13
CA SER A 286 15.75 -23.03 19.40
C SER A 286 15.70 -24.34 20.18
N LEU A 287 16.81 -24.63 20.85
CA LEU A 287 16.92 -25.72 21.81
C LEU A 287 17.20 -25.11 23.19
N PRO A 288 16.19 -24.90 24.02
CA PRO A 288 16.39 -24.27 25.34
C PRO A 288 17.39 -25.02 26.20
N GLY A 289 18.32 -24.31 26.83
CA GLY A 289 19.31 -24.87 27.70
C GLY A 289 20.55 -25.44 27.00
N ALA A 290 20.68 -25.30 25.70
CA ALA A 290 21.88 -25.71 24.99
C ALA A 290 23.09 -24.87 25.39
N ALA A 291 24.25 -25.51 25.57
CA ALA A 291 25.47 -24.91 26.14
C ALA A 291 26.50 -24.49 25.08
N GLY A 292 26.11 -24.29 23.85
CA GLY A 292 27.05 -23.94 22.77
C GLY A 292 26.35 -24.12 21.41
N PRO A 293 27.06 -24.00 20.31
CA PRO A 293 26.47 -24.17 18.98
C PRO A 293 25.75 -25.54 18.85
N ILE A 294 24.55 -25.51 18.32
CA ILE A 294 23.76 -26.72 18.09
C ILE A 294 24.27 -27.42 16.82
N GLU A 295 24.63 -28.70 16.95
CA GLU A 295 24.83 -29.52 15.76
C GLU A 295 23.46 -29.75 15.11
N SER A 296 23.31 -29.33 13.85
CA SER A 296 22.05 -29.41 13.12
C SER A 296 22.24 -29.87 11.70
N GLU A 297 21.23 -30.51 11.15
CA GLU A 297 21.18 -30.94 9.75
C GLU A 297 19.80 -30.60 9.18
N ALA A 298 19.74 -30.31 7.89
CA ALA A 298 18.52 -30.09 7.15
C ALA A 298 18.46 -30.97 5.91
N ALA A 299 17.24 -31.28 5.49
CA ALA A 299 16.99 -32.10 4.30
C ALA A 299 15.66 -31.75 3.66
N ARG A 300 15.48 -32.15 2.40
CA ARG A 300 14.24 -32.00 1.63
C ARG A 300 13.34 -33.21 1.69
N ASP A 301 13.78 -34.28 2.28
CA ASP A 301 13.01 -35.49 2.46
C ASP A 301 13.00 -35.97 3.93
N ALA A 302 11.98 -36.73 4.31
CA ALA A 302 11.82 -37.24 5.66
C ALA A 302 12.89 -38.28 6.08
N ALA A 303 13.58 -38.88 5.14
CA ALA A 303 14.68 -39.82 5.39
C ALA A 303 16.02 -39.12 5.59
N GLY A 304 16.09 -37.83 5.29
CA GLY A 304 17.33 -37.05 5.39
C GLY A 304 18.36 -37.42 4.33
N THR A 305 17.94 -37.96 3.19
CA THR A 305 18.82 -38.36 2.09
C THR A 305 19.16 -37.22 1.16
N ASP A 306 18.19 -36.33 0.93
CA ASP A 306 18.38 -35.10 0.13
C ASP A 306 18.78 -33.94 1.06
N ARG A 307 20.06 -33.83 1.36
CA ARG A 307 20.62 -32.90 2.34
C ARG A 307 20.52 -31.46 1.90
N ALA A 308 20.33 -30.59 2.88
CA ALA A 308 20.34 -29.17 2.74
C ALA A 308 21.17 -28.51 3.88
N GLY A 309 21.37 -27.21 3.80
CA GLY A 309 22.19 -26.49 4.76
C GLY A 309 21.45 -26.09 6.03
N ALA A 310 22.15 -26.11 7.15
CA ALA A 310 21.73 -25.51 8.40
C ALA A 310 22.95 -24.92 9.13
N VAL A 311 22.73 -23.89 9.94
CA VAL A 311 23.77 -23.17 10.66
C VAL A 311 23.39 -23.04 12.13
N GLY A 312 24.25 -23.57 13.01
CA GLY A 312 24.14 -23.34 14.46
C GLY A 312 24.55 -21.92 14.83
N LEU A 313 23.77 -21.29 15.72
CA LEU A 313 24.09 -19.97 16.25
C LEU A 313 25.08 -20.07 17.43
N PRO A 314 25.91 -19.02 17.65
CA PRO A 314 26.97 -19.07 18.68
C PRO A 314 26.44 -19.23 20.11
N ASN A 315 25.23 -18.75 20.40
CA ASN A 315 24.60 -18.90 21.72
C ASN A 315 24.13 -20.32 22.02
N GLY A 316 24.24 -21.24 21.05
CA GLY A 316 23.87 -22.62 21.20
C GLY A 316 22.40 -22.91 21.37
N GLU A 317 21.56 -21.91 21.39
CA GLU A 317 20.14 -22.06 21.59
C GLU A 317 19.35 -22.13 20.30
N THR A 318 19.85 -21.55 19.23
CA THR A 318 19.13 -21.44 17.96
C THR A 318 20.02 -21.75 16.77
N PHE A 319 19.39 -22.15 15.69
CA PHE A 319 20.00 -22.19 14.38
C PHE A 319 19.03 -21.69 13.32
N VAL A 320 19.58 -21.25 12.20
CA VAL A 320 18.81 -20.73 11.08
C VAL A 320 18.78 -21.75 9.96
N VAL A 321 17.59 -22.09 9.50
CA VAL A 321 17.38 -22.99 8.37
C VAL A 321 16.94 -22.14 7.18
N PRO A 322 17.71 -22.12 6.07
CA PRO A 322 17.33 -21.36 4.90
C PRO A 322 16.08 -21.94 4.24
N LEU A 323 15.21 -21.08 3.78
CA LEU A 323 13.97 -21.52 3.16
C LEU A 323 14.13 -22.11 1.77
N ASP A 324 15.14 -21.71 1.06
CA ASP A 324 15.46 -22.25 -0.25
C ASP A 324 16.15 -23.62 -0.20
N ILE A 325 16.13 -24.28 0.94
CA ILE A 325 16.52 -25.67 1.12
C ILE A 325 15.94 -26.58 0.02
N ALA A 326 14.74 -26.30 -0.45
CA ALA A 326 14.11 -27.09 -1.49
C ALA A 326 14.75 -26.96 -2.89
N TRP A 327 15.62 -26.00 -3.10
CA TRP A 327 15.94 -25.53 -4.44
C TRP A 327 17.38 -25.77 -4.82
N ASN A 328 17.90 -26.73 -5.00
CA ASN A 328 19.19 -27.13 -5.60
C ASN A 328 20.19 -26.00 -5.96
N LYS A 329 20.00 -24.77 -5.48
CA LYS A 329 20.91 -23.66 -5.66
C LYS A 329 21.74 -23.55 -4.39
N PRO A 330 23.07 -23.77 -4.44
CA PRO A 330 23.89 -23.50 -3.28
C PRO A 330 23.84 -22.01 -2.98
N ARG A 331 23.10 -21.65 -1.94
CA ARG A 331 23.17 -20.32 -1.35
C ARG A 331 24.17 -20.31 -0.21
N LYS A 332 24.82 -19.18 -0.06
CA LYS A 332 25.66 -18.94 1.11
C LYS A 332 24.76 -18.84 2.32
N ILE A 333 24.80 -19.84 3.18
CA ILE A 333 24.09 -19.83 4.45
C ILE A 333 24.80 -18.85 5.38
N PHE A 334 24.06 -17.97 6.01
CA PHE A 334 24.55 -17.01 7.00
C PHE A 334 23.58 -16.88 8.16
N THR A 335 24.08 -16.55 9.32
CA THR A 335 23.26 -16.12 10.43
C THR A 335 22.90 -14.65 10.27
N SER A 336 21.78 -14.21 10.84
CA SER A 336 21.39 -12.79 10.86
C SER A 336 22.50 -11.90 11.42
N GLN A 337 23.17 -12.35 12.49
CA GLN A 337 24.31 -11.64 13.04
C GLN A 337 25.47 -11.51 12.04
N ALA A 338 25.91 -12.61 11.44
CA ALA A 338 27.02 -12.59 10.48
C ALA A 338 26.69 -11.70 9.28
N ARG A 339 25.43 -11.71 8.84
CA ARG A 339 25.00 -10.85 7.74
C ARG A 339 24.97 -9.37 8.11
N ALA A 340 24.44 -9.04 9.27
CA ALA A 340 24.44 -7.67 9.79
C ALA A 340 25.88 -7.14 10.01
N GLU A 341 26.78 -7.97 10.48
CA GLU A 341 28.21 -7.63 10.62
C GLU A 341 28.87 -7.39 9.26
N GLU A 342 28.55 -8.21 8.25
CA GLU A 342 29.03 -8.00 6.88
C GLU A 342 28.52 -6.67 6.31
N LEU A 343 27.21 -6.38 6.44
CA LEU A 343 26.62 -5.11 6.01
C LEU A 343 27.25 -3.92 6.76
N THR A 344 27.47 -4.07 8.05
CA THR A 344 28.16 -3.07 8.87
C THR A 344 29.58 -2.81 8.37
N ARG A 345 30.32 -3.85 8.02
CA ARG A 345 31.66 -3.75 7.42
C ARG A 345 31.62 -3.04 6.07
N LEU A 346 30.66 -3.42 5.21
CA LEU A 346 30.47 -2.79 3.89
C LEU A 346 30.12 -1.30 4.05
N ALA A 347 29.25 -0.95 4.98
CA ALA A 347 28.90 0.45 5.25
C ALA A 347 30.13 1.27 5.72
N LYS A 348 31.01 0.68 6.51
CA LYS A 348 32.21 1.38 7.04
C LYS A 348 33.36 1.45 6.04
N THR A 349 33.48 0.54 5.11
CA THR A 349 34.70 0.39 4.29
C THR A 349 34.45 0.24 2.79
N GLY A 350 33.25 -0.15 2.38
CA GLY A 350 32.97 -0.56 1.00
C GLY A 350 31.98 0.37 0.27
N TRP A 351 31.13 1.07 1.00
CA TRP A 351 30.13 1.97 0.40
C TRP A 351 30.56 3.42 0.48
N ARG A 352 30.00 4.23 -0.40
CA ARG A 352 30.32 5.64 -0.47
C ARG A 352 29.76 6.39 0.75
N THR A 353 30.66 6.96 1.52
CA THR A 353 30.35 7.80 2.67
C THR A 353 30.83 9.23 2.39
N ARG A 354 29.92 10.19 2.42
CA ARG A 354 30.22 11.60 2.25
C ARG A 354 30.34 12.34 3.58
N ASN A 355 30.53 13.64 3.52
CA ASN A 355 30.62 14.54 4.68
C ASN A 355 31.67 14.13 5.74
N GLY A 356 32.76 13.46 5.31
CA GLY A 356 33.77 12.93 6.23
C GLY A 356 33.22 11.90 7.24
N GLY A 357 32.14 11.20 6.89
CA GLY A 357 31.47 10.22 7.78
C GLY A 357 30.58 10.85 8.88
N ARG A 358 30.40 12.17 8.84
CA ARG A 358 29.50 12.84 9.80
C ARG A 358 28.04 12.69 9.35
N LYS A 359 27.19 12.25 10.25
CA LYS A 359 25.75 12.10 10.04
C LYS A 359 25.07 13.46 9.92
N PRO A 360 23.86 13.52 9.32
CA PRO A 360 23.03 14.73 9.35
C PRO A 360 22.77 15.19 10.80
N GLN A 361 22.64 16.49 11.01
CA GLN A 361 22.41 17.08 12.32
C GLN A 361 21.00 17.68 12.48
N SER A 362 20.48 18.26 11.41
CA SER A 362 19.21 18.99 11.38
C SER A 362 18.09 18.17 10.74
N ILE A 363 18.44 17.30 9.78
CA ILE A 363 17.50 16.36 9.16
C ILE A 363 17.61 15.04 9.93
N LEU A 364 16.49 14.61 10.49
CA LEU A 364 16.45 13.41 11.32
C LEU A 364 16.08 12.20 10.46
N TYR A 365 16.88 11.15 10.57
CA TYR A 365 16.64 9.86 9.94
C TYR A 365 16.29 8.83 11.00
N TYR A 366 15.07 8.33 10.89
CA TYR A 366 14.54 7.26 11.70
C TYR A 366 14.64 5.96 10.92
N GLY A 367 15.12 4.93 11.55
CA GLY A 367 15.05 3.58 11.02
C GLY A 367 14.48 2.68 12.07
N LEU A 368 13.38 2.00 11.78
CA LEU A 368 12.85 1.05 12.70
C LEU A 368 13.70 -0.21 12.68
N PHE A 369 14.34 -0.44 13.82
CA PHE A 369 15.11 -1.63 14.11
C PHE A 369 14.60 -2.25 15.41
N TYR A 370 14.30 -3.53 15.35
CA TYR A 370 14.08 -4.31 16.57
C TYR A 370 15.40 -4.76 17.18
N ASP A 371 15.33 -5.26 18.41
CA ASP A 371 16.45 -5.88 19.10
C ASP A 371 17.70 -4.97 19.18
N LEU A 372 17.51 -3.67 19.42
CA LEU A 372 18.61 -2.70 19.56
C LEU A 372 19.53 -2.98 20.74
N ASP A 373 19.11 -3.81 21.69
CA ASP A 373 19.93 -4.36 22.76
C ASP A 373 20.98 -5.35 22.26
N ARG A 374 20.82 -5.89 21.05
CA ARG A 374 21.84 -6.70 20.38
C ARG A 374 22.92 -5.81 19.78
N PRO A 375 24.20 -5.96 20.18
CA PRO A 375 25.26 -5.06 19.71
C PRO A 375 25.42 -5.00 18.19
N TRP A 376 25.17 -6.10 17.49
CA TRP A 376 25.28 -6.14 16.03
C TRP A 376 24.14 -5.42 15.31
N VAL A 377 22.94 -5.36 15.91
CA VAL A 377 21.82 -4.56 15.36
C VAL A 377 22.11 -3.07 15.55
N ALA A 378 22.52 -2.68 16.75
CA ALA A 378 22.89 -1.30 17.04
C ALA A 378 24.05 -0.83 16.15
N ALA A 379 25.06 -1.69 15.94
CA ALA A 379 26.19 -1.41 15.07
C ALA A 379 25.78 -1.23 13.61
N LEU A 380 24.86 -2.05 13.10
CA LEU A 380 24.34 -1.91 11.75
C LEU A 380 23.57 -0.59 11.60
N LYS A 381 22.65 -0.29 12.51
CA LYS A 381 21.90 0.97 12.51
C LYS A 381 22.83 2.18 12.49
N ASP A 382 23.84 2.17 13.34
CA ASP A 382 24.83 3.24 13.41
C ASP A 382 25.63 3.39 12.13
N ALA A 383 26.10 2.26 11.56
CA ALA A 383 26.90 2.25 10.32
C ALA A 383 26.10 2.70 9.09
N LEU A 384 24.79 2.45 9.06
CA LEU A 384 23.91 2.94 7.99
C LEU A 384 23.70 4.46 8.04
N GLY A 385 24.05 5.11 9.16
CA GLY A 385 23.99 6.57 9.28
C GLY A 385 22.77 7.14 10.00
N TYR A 386 21.88 6.30 10.51
CA TYR A 386 20.72 6.77 11.28
C TYR A 386 21.15 7.58 12.50
N ASN A 387 20.56 8.74 12.68
CA ASN A 387 20.94 9.71 13.71
C ASN A 387 19.91 9.83 14.84
N THR A 388 18.87 8.98 14.85
CA THR A 388 17.92 8.85 15.95
C THR A 388 18.03 7.48 16.59
N LEU A 389 17.86 7.40 17.91
CA LEU A 389 17.93 6.14 18.64
C LEU A 389 16.69 5.28 18.41
N LEU A 390 15.56 5.89 18.10
CA LEU A 390 14.29 5.22 18.06
C LEU A 390 13.67 5.25 16.69
N PRO A 391 12.82 4.26 16.43
CA PRO A 391 11.83 4.38 15.39
C PRO A 391 11.01 5.65 15.64
N ALA A 392 10.43 6.16 14.61
CA ALA A 392 9.35 7.11 14.72
C ALA A 392 8.37 6.61 15.80
N PRO A 393 7.77 7.51 16.52
CA PRO A 393 6.98 7.14 17.69
C PRO A 393 5.82 6.25 17.26
N TYR A 394 6.13 4.96 17.18
CA TYR A 394 5.10 3.96 17.12
C TYR A 394 4.32 4.06 18.40
N ALA A 395 3.06 4.15 18.20
CA ALA A 395 2.02 4.50 19.12
C ALA A 395 1.96 3.74 20.46
N HIS A 396 2.86 2.81 20.73
CA HIS A 396 2.70 1.91 21.86
C HIS A 396 3.91 1.82 22.77
N ALA A 397 4.98 2.54 22.51
CA ALA A 397 6.14 2.50 23.35
C ALA A 397 6.39 3.87 23.98
N ALA A 398 6.08 3.98 25.25
CA ALA A 398 6.81 4.87 26.11
C ALA A 398 8.27 4.45 25.97
N VAL A 399 9.05 5.22 25.26
CA VAL A 399 10.37 4.75 24.91
C VAL A 399 11.32 5.25 25.94
N ASP A 400 11.75 4.33 26.74
CA ASP A 400 12.72 4.57 27.77
C ASP A 400 13.99 5.20 27.19
N GLY A 401 14.40 6.34 27.73
CA GLY A 401 15.55 7.09 27.28
C GLY A 401 15.40 7.82 25.96
N SER A 402 14.21 7.86 25.36
CA SER A 402 13.97 8.51 24.11
C SER A 402 13.58 9.97 24.27
N ASN A 403 13.89 10.71 23.22
CA ASN A 403 13.45 12.09 23.06
C ASN A 403 12.02 12.18 22.52
N HIS A 404 11.22 11.11 22.66
CA HIS A 404 9.90 10.94 22.03
C HIS A 404 8.89 10.42 23.04
N GLY A 405 7.66 10.87 22.94
CA GLY A 405 6.55 10.44 23.76
C GLY A 405 5.26 10.29 22.98
N HIS A 406 4.27 9.75 23.63
CA HIS A 406 2.95 9.50 23.04
C HIS A 406 1.83 9.83 24.03
N CYS A 407 0.77 10.47 23.52
CA CYS A 407 -0.46 10.72 24.27
C CYS A 407 -1.62 11.00 23.30
N HIS A 408 -2.82 10.60 23.68
CA HIS A 408 -4.04 10.87 22.90
C HIS A 408 -4.89 12.02 23.45
N ASN A 409 -4.66 12.40 24.70
CA ASN A 409 -5.48 13.38 25.39
C ASN A 409 -4.69 14.09 26.50
N PRO A 410 -5.22 15.19 27.06
CA PRO A 410 -4.54 15.96 28.09
C PRO A 410 -4.20 15.21 29.36
N GLU A 411 -4.97 14.22 29.76
CA GLU A 411 -4.73 13.45 30.99
C GLU A 411 -3.58 12.47 30.81
N GLU A 412 -3.49 11.83 29.65
CA GLU A 412 -2.35 11.01 29.28
C GLU A 412 -1.08 11.83 29.17
N LEU A 413 -1.17 13.03 28.56
CA LEU A 413 -0.04 13.95 28.49
C LEU A 413 0.51 14.30 29.88
N LYS A 414 -0.35 14.72 30.79
CA LYS A 414 0.05 15.06 32.17
C LYS A 414 0.73 13.89 32.87
N ARG A 415 0.14 12.71 32.74
CA ARG A 415 0.65 11.47 33.34
C ARG A 415 2.02 11.10 32.79
N TYR A 416 2.16 11.17 31.47
CA TYR A 416 3.43 10.91 30.80
C TYR A 416 4.52 11.89 31.25
N VAL A 417 4.24 13.19 31.22
CA VAL A 417 5.22 14.23 31.56
C VAL A 417 5.61 14.21 33.03
N ALA A 418 4.73 13.77 33.92
CA ALA A 418 5.04 13.62 35.33
C ALA A 418 6.15 12.57 35.59
N GLY A 419 6.32 11.61 34.70
CA GLY A 419 7.39 10.61 34.75
C GLY A 419 8.73 11.06 34.17
N LEU A 420 8.79 12.25 33.55
CA LEU A 420 10.03 12.73 32.92
C LEU A 420 10.88 13.58 33.85
N SER A 421 12.18 13.29 33.90
CA SER A 421 13.15 14.18 34.51
C SER A 421 13.36 15.48 33.71
N ASP A 422 13.92 16.51 34.32
CA ASP A 422 14.20 17.77 33.62
C ASP A 422 15.19 17.59 32.48
N ALA A 423 16.15 16.67 32.60
CA ALA A 423 17.05 16.33 31.52
C ALA A 423 16.32 15.70 30.31
N GLN A 424 15.38 14.80 30.56
CA GLN A 424 14.55 14.20 29.53
C GLN A 424 13.65 15.24 28.86
N LYS A 425 13.02 16.12 29.65
CA LYS A 425 12.21 17.23 29.09
C LYS A 425 13.04 18.13 28.20
N LYS A 426 14.25 18.51 28.64
CA LYS A 426 15.17 19.34 27.86
C LYS A 426 15.61 18.67 26.54
N ALA A 427 15.81 17.36 26.56
CA ALA A 427 16.21 16.58 25.40
C ALA A 427 15.04 16.19 24.49
N PHE A 428 13.81 16.43 24.90
CA PHE A 428 12.60 15.97 24.23
C PHE A 428 12.47 16.53 22.81
N LYS A 429 12.09 15.68 21.85
CA LYS A 429 11.98 16.01 20.43
C LYS A 429 10.53 16.01 19.95
N VAL A 430 9.83 14.88 20.07
CA VAL A 430 8.55 14.66 19.42
C VAL A 430 7.54 14.08 20.40
N MET A 431 6.33 14.66 20.41
CA MET A 431 5.13 14.08 21.03
C MET A 431 4.19 13.60 19.94
N SER A 432 3.93 12.31 19.90
CA SER A 432 2.94 11.71 19.02
C SER A 432 1.54 11.78 19.63
N PHE A 433 0.56 12.17 18.82
CA PHE A 433 -0.85 12.15 19.20
C PHE A 433 -1.61 10.93 18.68
N GLY A 434 -0.90 10.00 18.06
CA GLY A 434 -1.41 8.73 17.62
C GLY A 434 -0.84 8.26 16.29
N ASP A 435 -1.10 7.01 16.01
CA ASP A 435 -0.74 6.33 14.78
C ASP A 435 -1.99 6.03 13.97
N GLU A 436 -1.94 6.29 12.66
CA GLU A 436 -3.05 6.07 11.72
C GLU A 436 -4.39 6.63 12.24
N ILE A 437 -4.37 7.83 12.78
CA ILE A 437 -5.57 8.42 13.40
C ILE A 437 -6.50 9.07 12.36
N SER A 438 -7.81 9.05 12.67
CA SER A 438 -8.74 10.05 12.17
C SER A 438 -8.79 11.23 13.14
N LEU A 439 -9.14 12.43 12.65
CA LEU A 439 -9.29 13.58 13.56
C LEU A 439 -10.48 13.46 14.51
N GLY A 440 -11.35 12.48 14.25
CA GLY A 440 -12.54 12.22 15.04
C GLY A 440 -13.67 13.23 14.77
N GLU A 441 -14.75 13.09 15.51
CA GLU A 441 -15.92 13.95 15.42
C GLU A 441 -16.34 14.46 16.82
N ILE A 442 -17.05 15.56 16.83
CA ILE A 442 -17.73 16.03 18.05
C ILE A 442 -18.87 15.07 18.40
N ASN A 443 -19.35 15.14 19.63
CA ASN A 443 -20.62 14.51 19.97
C ASN A 443 -21.78 15.33 19.39
N TRP A 444 -22.30 14.90 18.26
CA TRP A 444 -23.36 15.59 17.52
C TRP A 444 -24.69 15.76 18.30
N ALA A 445 -24.89 14.96 19.34
CA ALA A 445 -26.07 14.99 20.17
C ALA A 445 -25.89 15.85 21.45
N ASP A 446 -24.68 16.36 21.68
CA ASP A 446 -24.38 17.13 22.88
C ASP A 446 -25.01 18.53 22.82
N PRO A 447 -25.87 18.89 23.78
CA PRO A 447 -26.46 20.24 23.86
C PRO A 447 -25.40 21.35 23.97
N ALA A 448 -24.24 21.06 24.59
CA ALA A 448 -23.16 22.03 24.68
C ALA A 448 -22.54 22.31 23.32
N MET A 449 -22.39 21.27 22.49
CA MET A 449 -21.92 21.44 21.11
C MET A 449 -22.96 22.17 20.26
N GLN A 450 -24.25 21.92 20.46
CA GLN A 450 -25.28 22.68 19.79
C GLN A 450 -25.21 24.19 20.16
N ALA A 451 -25.04 24.51 21.43
CA ALA A 451 -24.90 25.91 21.88
C ALA A 451 -23.63 26.56 21.28
N LYS A 452 -22.52 25.87 21.27
CA LYS A 452 -21.29 26.32 20.62
C LYS A 452 -21.48 26.54 19.10
N PHE A 453 -22.14 25.64 18.41
CA PHE A 453 -22.44 25.78 16.98
C PHE A 453 -23.25 27.03 16.68
N THR A 454 -24.31 27.29 17.44
CA THR A 454 -25.10 28.53 17.32
C THR A 454 -24.23 29.77 17.54
N GLY A 455 -23.40 29.79 18.56
CA GLY A 455 -22.43 30.87 18.81
C GLY A 455 -21.42 31.05 17.69
N TRP A 456 -20.90 29.94 17.15
CA TRP A 456 -19.95 29.91 16.06
C TRP A 456 -20.56 30.50 14.76
N LEU A 457 -21.82 30.15 14.42
CA LEU A 457 -22.53 30.71 13.27
C LEU A 457 -22.66 32.25 13.39
N LYS A 458 -23.05 32.70 14.58
CA LYS A 458 -23.19 34.17 14.84
C LYS A 458 -21.88 34.92 14.78
N ALA A 459 -20.85 34.38 15.39
CA ALA A 459 -19.52 34.98 15.38
C ALA A 459 -18.94 35.15 13.95
N ARG A 460 -19.35 34.28 13.02
CA ARG A 460 -18.97 34.34 11.61
C ARG A 460 -19.95 35.16 10.76
N GLY A 461 -20.98 35.74 11.33
CA GLY A 461 -21.99 36.50 10.60
C GLY A 461 -22.76 35.64 9.59
N VAL A 462 -22.89 34.34 9.84
CA VAL A 462 -23.64 33.45 8.95
C VAL A 462 -25.11 33.88 9.00
N THR A 463 -25.70 34.17 7.87
CA THR A 463 -27.07 34.66 7.74
C THR A 463 -28.08 33.55 7.52
N ALA A 464 -29.36 33.82 7.73
CA ALA A 464 -30.44 32.87 7.39
C ALA A 464 -30.39 32.45 5.90
N ALA A 465 -30.08 33.40 4.99
CA ALA A 465 -29.91 33.12 3.58
C ALA A 465 -28.78 32.11 3.31
N ALA A 466 -27.66 32.23 4.02
CA ALA A 466 -26.56 31.28 3.93
C ALA A 466 -26.93 29.86 4.40
N LEU A 467 -27.90 29.76 5.31
CA LEU A 467 -28.43 28.51 5.84
C LEU A 467 -29.69 28.01 5.15
N GLY A 468 -30.00 28.54 3.95
CA GLY A 468 -31.18 28.12 3.17
C GLY A 468 -32.51 28.56 3.78
N GLY A 469 -32.55 29.73 4.46
CA GLY A 469 -33.70 30.30 5.10
C GLY A 469 -33.84 29.98 6.59
N VAL A 470 -32.96 29.15 7.12
CA VAL A 470 -32.96 28.82 8.56
C VAL A 470 -32.20 29.89 9.35
N ALA A 471 -32.85 30.49 10.36
CA ALA A 471 -32.15 31.44 11.22
C ALA A 471 -30.99 30.75 11.98
N PRO A 472 -29.83 31.42 12.19
CA PRO A 472 -28.71 30.85 12.92
C PRO A 472 -29.05 30.26 14.29
N ASP A 473 -30.01 30.91 14.99
CA ASP A 473 -30.49 30.41 16.28
C ASP A 473 -31.37 29.16 16.19
N ALA A 474 -31.96 28.90 15.03
CA ALA A 474 -32.83 27.76 14.78
C ALA A 474 -32.08 26.60 14.10
N ALA A 475 -30.86 26.83 13.63
CA ALA A 475 -30.03 25.79 12.95
C ALA A 475 -29.58 24.73 13.96
N LYS A 476 -29.90 23.48 13.67
CA LYS A 476 -29.58 22.34 14.53
C LYS A 476 -28.52 21.45 13.90
N LEU A 477 -27.57 20.99 14.72
CA LEU A 477 -26.59 19.96 14.31
C LEU A 477 -27.28 18.69 13.83
N ALA A 478 -28.46 18.37 14.36
CA ALA A 478 -29.27 17.24 13.91
C ALA A 478 -29.72 17.34 12.45
N ASP A 479 -29.87 18.56 11.92
CA ASP A 479 -30.37 18.80 10.55
C ASP A 479 -29.28 18.67 9.49
N ARG A 480 -28.03 18.36 9.88
CA ARG A 480 -26.86 18.26 8.97
C ARG A 480 -27.02 17.28 7.80
N GLY A 481 -27.83 16.24 7.99
CA GLY A 481 -28.10 15.24 6.94
C GLY A 481 -29.26 15.60 6.02
N THR A 482 -30.15 16.49 6.44
CA THR A 482 -31.38 16.86 5.72
C THR A 482 -31.32 18.24 5.08
N ASN A 483 -30.55 19.16 5.65
CA ASN A 483 -30.30 20.48 5.10
C ASN A 483 -28.83 20.59 4.68
N ARG A 484 -28.56 20.61 3.39
CA ARG A 484 -27.20 20.64 2.83
C ARG A 484 -26.37 21.84 3.30
N ARG A 485 -27.00 23.01 3.42
CA ARG A 485 -26.31 24.23 3.86
C ARG A 485 -25.95 24.13 5.34
N VAL A 486 -26.90 23.74 6.20
CA VAL A 486 -26.63 23.48 7.62
C VAL A 486 -25.57 22.38 7.75
N GLY A 487 -25.63 21.33 6.93
CA GLY A 487 -24.65 20.23 6.91
C GLY A 487 -23.23 20.70 6.63
N TRP A 488 -23.03 21.58 5.65
CA TRP A 488 -21.74 22.17 5.34
C TRP A 488 -21.14 22.96 6.52
N TYR A 489 -21.95 23.85 7.12
CA TYR A 489 -21.50 24.63 8.27
C TYR A 489 -21.28 23.75 9.51
N ALA A 490 -22.12 22.74 9.74
CA ALA A 490 -21.95 21.80 10.84
C ALA A 490 -20.65 20.98 10.69
N GLN A 491 -20.33 20.53 9.48
CA GLN A 491 -19.09 19.83 9.22
C GLN A 491 -17.87 20.73 9.39
N THR A 492 -17.93 21.97 8.93
CA THR A 492 -16.86 22.95 9.13
C THR A 492 -16.66 23.25 10.63
N PHE A 493 -17.73 23.40 11.38
CA PHE A 493 -17.68 23.57 12.83
C PHE A 493 -17.03 22.35 13.51
N ASN A 494 -17.46 21.15 13.17
CA ASN A 494 -16.85 19.92 13.67
C ASN A 494 -15.35 19.90 13.45
N GLU A 495 -14.92 20.17 12.25
CA GLU A 495 -13.50 20.20 11.89
C GLU A 495 -12.72 21.21 12.72
N GLU A 496 -13.24 22.43 12.89
CA GLU A 496 -12.57 23.47 13.67
C GLU A 496 -12.51 23.16 15.17
N GLU A 497 -13.56 22.56 15.75
CA GLU A 497 -13.52 22.06 17.14
C GLU A 497 -12.43 20.99 17.30
N ARG A 498 -12.28 20.09 16.33
CA ARG A 498 -11.21 19.08 16.35
C ARG A 498 -9.83 19.68 16.18
N PHE A 499 -9.67 20.66 15.30
CA PHE A 499 -8.40 21.41 15.18
C PHE A 499 -8.06 22.16 16.47
N GLY A 500 -9.07 22.73 17.12
CA GLY A 500 -8.95 23.36 18.44
C GLY A 500 -8.43 22.40 19.49
N PHE A 501 -8.98 21.20 19.55
CA PHE A 501 -8.53 20.15 20.47
C PHE A 501 -7.02 19.85 20.31
N TYR A 502 -6.55 19.62 19.08
CA TYR A 502 -5.13 19.32 18.84
C TYR A 502 -4.23 20.55 19.05
N ARG A 503 -4.71 21.74 18.76
CA ARG A 503 -4.00 22.98 19.07
C ARG A 503 -3.78 23.13 20.58
N ASP A 504 -4.81 22.89 21.36
CA ASP A 504 -4.72 23.00 22.81
C ASP A 504 -3.83 21.91 23.40
N LEU A 505 -3.87 20.69 22.88
CA LEU A 505 -2.97 19.62 23.26
C LEU A 505 -1.51 19.94 22.89
N THR A 506 -1.30 20.55 21.72
CA THR A 506 0.03 21.05 21.29
C THR A 506 0.54 22.14 22.24
N ALA A 507 -0.31 23.09 22.60
CA ALA A 507 0.05 24.15 23.52
C ALA A 507 0.39 23.62 24.93
N GLN A 508 -0.40 22.68 25.45
CA GLN A 508 -0.14 22.02 26.72
C GLN A 508 1.16 21.21 26.69
N THR A 509 1.43 20.48 25.60
CA THR A 509 2.70 19.74 25.42
C THR A 509 3.90 20.69 25.57
N ARG A 510 3.86 21.82 24.89
CA ARG A 510 4.94 22.82 24.94
C ARG A 510 5.07 23.49 26.30
N ALA A 511 3.94 23.72 26.99
CA ALA A 511 3.95 24.29 28.32
C ALA A 511 4.57 23.35 29.36
N LEU A 512 4.35 22.06 29.23
CA LEU A 512 4.79 21.05 30.19
C LEU A 512 6.21 20.53 29.93
N ILE A 513 6.62 20.47 28.67
CA ILE A 513 7.92 19.89 28.25
C ILE A 513 8.91 20.99 27.85
N GLY A 514 8.46 21.95 27.03
CA GLY A 514 9.28 23.02 26.50
C GLY A 514 8.97 23.31 25.03
N PRO A 515 9.35 24.52 24.55
CA PRO A 515 9.05 24.97 23.20
C PRO A 515 9.70 24.15 22.08
N GLN A 516 10.75 23.37 22.40
CA GLN A 516 11.45 22.51 21.45
C GLN A 516 10.63 21.27 21.05
N ALA A 517 9.63 20.88 21.86
CA ALA A 517 8.80 19.73 21.53
C ALA A 517 7.93 20.00 20.31
N VAL A 518 8.06 19.18 19.28
CA VAL A 518 7.15 19.16 18.15
C VAL A 518 6.05 18.14 18.40
N THR A 519 4.86 18.40 17.85
CA THR A 519 3.69 17.54 18.02
C THR A 519 3.15 17.14 16.66
N GLY A 520 2.73 15.90 16.54
CA GLY A 520 2.16 15.36 15.30
C GLY A 520 1.44 14.05 15.54
N ALA A 521 0.78 13.57 14.53
CA ALA A 521 0.20 12.24 14.49
C ALA A 521 0.42 11.64 13.11
N ASN A 522 0.62 10.34 13.05
CA ASN A 522 0.71 9.67 11.77
C ASN A 522 -0.65 9.74 11.07
N TYR A 523 -0.63 10.31 9.89
CA TYR A 523 -1.79 10.45 9.06
C TYR A 523 -1.94 9.22 8.16
N SER A 524 -2.84 8.36 8.53
CA SER A 524 -3.35 7.35 7.62
C SER A 524 -4.43 8.00 6.76
N PRO A 525 -4.38 7.82 5.55
CA PRO A 525 -4.39 6.62 4.77
C PRO A 525 -3.20 6.47 3.86
N HIS A 526 -2.11 6.17 4.42
CA HIS A 526 -0.99 5.69 3.64
C HIS A 526 -0.65 6.59 2.45
N GLY A 527 -0.75 7.88 2.65
CA GLY A 527 -0.34 8.88 1.68
C GLY A 527 -1.03 8.88 0.33
N MET A 528 -2.05 8.07 0.13
CA MET A 528 -2.82 8.05 -1.10
C MET A 528 -4.06 8.93 -1.00
N PRO A 529 -3.96 10.22 -1.33
CA PRO A 529 -5.08 11.15 -1.18
C PRO A 529 -6.29 10.79 -2.02
N MET A 530 -6.14 9.88 -2.95
CA MET A 530 -7.23 9.40 -3.77
C MET A 530 -8.24 8.54 -3.03
N TYR A 531 -7.85 7.89 -1.93
CA TYR A 531 -8.61 6.76 -1.46
C TYR A 531 -9.27 6.95 -0.11
N TYR A 532 -8.57 7.55 0.83
CA TYR A 532 -8.98 7.60 2.22
C TYR A 532 -9.20 9.03 2.66
N GLY A 533 -9.94 9.19 3.68
CA GLY A 533 -10.13 10.38 4.47
C GLY A 533 -10.23 11.72 3.72
N PRO A 534 -10.75 12.75 4.31
CA PRO A 534 -10.82 14.06 3.71
C PRO A 534 -9.45 14.74 3.76
N ILE A 535 -8.79 14.85 2.62
CA ILE A 535 -7.46 15.46 2.50
C ILE A 535 -7.44 16.91 3.00
N HIS A 536 -8.52 17.64 2.80
CA HIS A 536 -8.62 19.03 3.23
C HIS A 536 -8.50 19.18 4.75
N GLN A 537 -9.01 18.24 5.55
CA GLN A 537 -8.86 18.28 7.00
C GLN A 537 -7.40 18.26 7.45
N TRP A 538 -6.56 17.51 6.74
CA TRP A 538 -5.13 17.40 7.04
C TRP A 538 -4.32 18.58 6.52
N ILE A 539 -4.87 19.38 5.63
CA ILE A 539 -4.35 20.69 5.27
C ILE A 539 -4.78 21.72 6.31
N ASP A 540 -6.07 21.75 6.62
CA ASP A 540 -6.68 22.77 7.46
C ASP A 540 -6.21 22.70 8.92
N ILE A 541 -5.98 21.48 9.46
CA ILE A 541 -5.46 21.36 10.84
C ILE A 541 -4.10 22.09 11.00
N PHE A 542 -3.24 22.04 9.99
CA PHE A 542 -1.96 22.75 10.01
C PHE A 542 -2.13 24.25 9.78
N LYS A 543 -3.07 24.65 8.92
CA LYS A 543 -3.48 26.04 8.77
C LYS A 543 -3.96 26.64 10.09
N HIS A 544 -4.75 25.88 10.85
CA HIS A 544 -5.26 26.26 12.17
C HIS A 544 -4.27 25.97 13.32
N ASN A 545 -3.05 25.62 13.00
CA ASN A 545 -1.97 25.35 13.96
C ASN A 545 -2.30 24.27 14.99
N GLY A 546 -3.08 23.26 14.58
CA GLY A 546 -3.50 22.14 15.46
C GLY A 546 -2.32 21.27 15.89
N MET A 547 -1.37 21.05 14.98
CA MET A 547 -0.13 20.31 15.25
C MET A 547 1.06 21.09 14.71
N SER A 548 2.27 20.77 15.16
CA SER A 548 3.48 21.45 14.73
C SER A 548 4.38 20.66 13.77
N MET A 549 3.97 19.43 13.46
CA MET A 549 4.64 18.57 12.50
C MET A 549 3.59 17.79 11.71
N TYR A 550 3.58 18.00 10.39
CA TYR A 550 2.79 17.16 9.49
C TYR A 550 3.52 15.83 9.33
N TRP A 551 2.82 14.76 9.55
CA TRP A 551 3.37 13.42 9.54
C TRP A 551 2.52 12.52 8.66
N ALA A 552 3.11 11.96 7.62
CA ALA A 552 2.43 11.09 6.67
C ALA A 552 3.34 9.96 6.22
N GLU A 553 2.74 8.93 5.68
CA GLU A 553 3.43 7.73 5.20
C GLU A 553 3.19 7.49 3.71
N ASP A 554 4.12 6.82 3.06
CA ASP A 554 4.09 6.66 1.62
C ASP A 554 3.42 5.39 1.11
N TYR A 555 3.59 4.27 1.71
CA TYR A 555 3.10 2.95 1.27
C TYR A 555 3.02 2.74 -0.25
N VAL A 556 3.89 3.39 -1.00
CA VAL A 556 3.95 3.35 -2.46
C VAL A 556 5.11 2.50 -2.98
N PHE A 557 5.77 1.78 -2.09
CA PHE A 557 6.96 1.01 -2.38
C PHE A 557 6.74 -0.12 -3.42
N SER A 558 5.52 -0.56 -3.58
CA SER A 558 5.21 -1.64 -4.52
C SER A 558 4.76 -1.15 -5.91
N VAL A 559 4.77 0.14 -6.16
CA VAL A 559 4.43 0.68 -7.47
C VAL A 559 5.68 1.11 -8.23
N PRO A 560 5.69 0.94 -9.54
CA PRO A 560 6.74 1.53 -10.37
C PRO A 560 6.79 3.05 -10.21
N MET A 561 7.99 3.59 -10.09
CA MET A 561 8.25 5.02 -9.98
C MET A 561 7.60 5.73 -8.77
N PRO A 562 7.77 5.18 -7.54
CA PRO A 562 7.21 5.78 -6.34
C PRO A 562 7.57 7.25 -6.12
N PRO A 563 8.74 7.79 -6.54
CA PRO A 563 9.05 9.21 -6.38
C PRO A 563 8.03 10.17 -6.99
N GLN A 564 7.33 9.79 -8.06
CA GLN A 564 6.31 10.66 -8.65
C GLN A 564 5.05 10.75 -7.77
N THR A 565 4.61 9.63 -7.22
CA THR A 565 3.50 9.61 -6.26
C THR A 565 3.88 10.36 -4.98
N ILE A 566 5.09 10.13 -4.47
CA ILE A 566 5.63 10.86 -3.31
C ILE A 566 5.66 12.37 -3.58
N SER A 567 5.95 12.81 -4.80
CA SER A 567 5.95 14.24 -5.13
C SER A 567 4.57 14.89 -4.94
N TRP A 568 3.50 14.20 -5.34
CA TRP A 568 2.12 14.66 -5.09
C TRP A 568 1.81 14.72 -3.60
N MET A 569 2.18 13.67 -2.85
CA MET A 569 1.95 13.60 -1.42
C MET A 569 2.67 14.74 -0.70
N LEU A 570 3.95 14.95 -1.01
CA LEU A 570 4.72 16.04 -0.40
C LEU A 570 4.24 17.42 -0.84
N ALA A 571 3.72 17.58 -2.05
CA ALA A 571 3.07 18.84 -2.46
C ALA A 571 1.82 19.10 -1.60
N THR A 572 1.03 18.07 -1.31
CA THR A 572 -0.13 18.17 -0.40
C THR A 572 0.30 18.53 1.02
N VAL A 573 1.32 17.86 1.55
CA VAL A 573 1.88 18.17 2.87
C VAL A 573 2.37 19.62 2.92
N ARG A 574 3.12 20.08 1.91
CA ARG A 574 3.59 21.47 1.83
C ARG A 574 2.43 22.46 1.75
N CYS A 575 1.32 22.10 1.08
CA CYS A 575 0.12 22.93 1.07
C CYS A 575 -0.42 23.14 2.49
N GLY A 576 -0.36 22.13 3.36
CA GLY A 576 -0.76 22.26 4.76
C GLY A 576 0.19 23.11 5.60
N VAL A 577 1.49 22.85 5.51
CA VAL A 577 2.48 23.49 6.40
C VAL A 577 2.89 24.90 5.99
N LYS A 578 2.51 25.38 4.80
CA LYS A 578 2.91 26.71 4.28
C LYS A 578 2.49 27.88 5.15
N TYR A 579 1.41 27.75 5.92
CA TYR A 579 0.84 28.82 6.72
C TYR A 579 1.66 29.12 7.99
N ASN A 580 2.13 28.08 8.66
CA ASN A 580 2.81 28.18 9.96
C ASN A 580 4.23 27.60 9.95
N LYS A 581 4.75 27.19 8.79
CA LYS A 581 6.09 26.63 8.61
C LYS A 581 6.37 25.44 9.56
N GLN A 582 5.38 24.56 9.73
CA GLN A 582 5.52 23.36 10.54
C GLN A 582 6.56 22.41 9.95
N LYS A 583 7.06 21.52 10.77
CA LYS A 583 7.94 20.42 10.35
C LYS A 583 7.19 19.42 9.49
N ILE A 584 7.94 18.67 8.68
CA ILE A 584 7.42 17.55 7.89
C ILE A 584 8.14 16.28 8.30
N HIS A 585 7.39 15.31 8.75
CA HIS A 585 7.81 13.92 8.92
C HIS A 585 7.18 13.08 7.81
N PHE A 586 7.98 12.29 7.14
CA PHE A 586 7.51 11.49 6.03
C PHE A 586 8.19 10.13 5.99
N TYR A 587 7.40 9.08 5.87
CA TYR A 587 7.92 7.74 5.64
C TYR A 587 8.43 7.61 4.21
N VAL A 588 9.62 7.06 4.07
CA VAL A 588 10.15 6.54 2.81
C VAL A 588 10.44 5.06 3.04
N MET A 589 9.52 4.22 2.59
CA MET A 589 9.53 2.80 2.85
C MET A 589 10.65 2.09 2.10
N PRO A 590 11.62 1.47 2.79
CA PRO A 590 12.74 0.80 2.12
C PRO A 590 12.44 -0.62 1.67
N HIS A 591 11.21 -1.06 1.83
CA HIS A 591 10.76 -2.44 1.71
C HIS A 591 11.45 -3.23 0.57
N ALA A 592 12.09 -4.33 0.91
CA ALA A 592 12.73 -5.24 -0.05
C ALA A 592 12.58 -6.70 0.44
N PRO A 593 11.95 -7.54 -0.36
CA PRO A 593 11.47 -7.32 -1.75
C PRO A 593 10.32 -6.32 -1.84
N GLY A 594 10.15 -5.73 -3.01
CA GLY A 594 9.03 -4.84 -3.35
C GLY A 594 9.48 -3.47 -3.82
N GLN A 595 10.42 -2.82 -3.13
CA GLN A 595 10.98 -1.55 -3.53
C GLN A 595 12.30 -1.76 -4.27
N ARG A 596 12.39 -1.23 -5.47
CA ARG A 596 13.66 -1.22 -6.20
C ARG A 596 14.64 -0.23 -5.58
N ALA A 597 15.89 -0.61 -5.49
CA ALA A 597 16.93 0.21 -4.87
C ALA A 597 17.11 1.59 -5.54
N ASP A 598 17.00 1.67 -6.88
CA ASP A 598 17.07 2.94 -7.60
C ASP A 598 15.87 3.86 -7.34
N PHE A 599 14.67 3.30 -7.17
CA PHE A 599 13.48 4.06 -6.79
C PHE A 599 13.56 4.55 -5.35
N LEU A 600 13.99 3.66 -4.44
CA LEU A 600 14.24 4.05 -3.05
C LEU A 600 15.24 5.22 -2.98
N ARG A 601 16.35 5.14 -3.73
CA ARG A 601 17.34 6.22 -3.77
C ARG A 601 16.72 7.56 -4.19
N ARG A 602 15.92 7.56 -5.24
CA ARG A 602 15.23 8.78 -5.70
C ARG A 602 14.32 9.34 -4.61
N SER A 603 13.54 8.49 -3.96
CA SER A 603 12.65 8.90 -2.86
C SER A 603 13.43 9.45 -1.67
N MET A 604 14.52 8.78 -1.27
CA MET A 604 15.39 9.21 -0.16
C MET A 604 16.06 10.57 -0.41
N ILE A 605 16.39 10.90 -1.66
CA ILE A 605 16.98 12.21 -2.02
C ILE A 605 15.88 13.26 -2.22
N TYR A 606 14.75 12.86 -2.85
CA TYR A 606 13.65 13.78 -3.13
C TYR A 606 13.00 14.31 -1.84
N ALA A 607 12.80 13.47 -0.84
CA ALA A 607 12.08 13.86 0.37
C ALA A 607 12.75 15.04 1.12
N PRO A 608 14.05 15.02 1.46
CA PRO A 608 14.72 16.19 2.04
C PRO A 608 14.71 17.42 1.12
N GLY A 609 14.93 17.22 -0.19
CA GLY A 609 14.84 18.29 -1.20
C GLY A 609 13.45 18.92 -1.30
N ALA A 610 12.41 18.19 -0.96
CA ALA A 610 11.02 18.65 -0.89
C ALA A 610 10.62 19.27 0.46
N GLY A 611 11.58 19.42 1.40
CA GLY A 611 11.39 20.07 2.69
C GLY A 611 11.08 19.12 3.86
N VAL A 612 11.26 17.82 3.69
CA VAL A 612 11.11 16.85 4.78
C VAL A 612 12.24 17.01 5.79
N ASN A 613 11.90 17.19 7.05
CA ASN A 613 12.85 17.36 8.14
C ASN A 613 13.09 16.06 8.92
N HIS A 614 12.15 15.13 8.85
CA HIS A 614 12.16 13.86 9.53
C HIS A 614 11.84 12.76 8.50
N VAL A 615 12.85 12.02 8.06
CA VAL A 615 12.71 10.90 7.14
C VAL A 615 12.63 9.61 7.94
N ASP A 616 11.65 8.79 7.68
CA ASP A 616 11.43 7.54 8.39
C ASP A 616 11.49 6.33 7.45
N ASN A 617 12.26 5.32 7.84
CA ASN A 617 12.37 4.07 7.11
C ASN A 617 11.78 2.93 7.95
N PHE A 618 10.55 2.63 7.71
CA PHE A 618 9.77 1.61 8.39
C PHE A 618 9.56 0.42 7.46
N TRP A 619 10.09 -0.72 7.66
CA TRP A 619 11.06 -1.25 8.62
C TRP A 619 12.43 -1.43 7.96
N VAL A 620 13.51 -1.45 8.74
CA VAL A 620 14.82 -1.81 8.18
C VAL A 620 15.24 -3.22 8.60
N GLY A 621 15.15 -3.57 9.86
CA GLY A 621 15.53 -4.90 10.32
C GLY A 621 15.59 -5.05 11.84
N PRO A 622 15.98 -6.20 12.33
CA PRO A 622 16.30 -7.44 11.60
C PRO A 622 15.06 -8.09 10.97
N PRO A 623 15.19 -8.70 9.78
CA PRO A 623 14.05 -9.28 9.05
C PRO A 623 13.26 -10.33 9.80
N GLU A 624 13.88 -11.09 10.70
CA GLU A 624 13.22 -12.09 11.53
C GLU A 624 12.21 -11.51 12.53
N ARG A 625 12.24 -10.21 12.69
CA ARG A 625 11.30 -9.45 13.53
C ARG A 625 10.36 -8.60 12.69
N HIS A 626 10.37 -8.78 11.38
CA HIS A 626 9.59 -7.97 10.47
C HIS A 626 8.09 -8.12 10.69
N THR A 627 7.39 -7.11 10.25
CA THR A 627 5.94 -7.12 10.09
C THR A 627 5.61 -7.13 8.59
N GLU A 628 5.04 -6.06 8.11
CA GLU A 628 4.58 -5.92 6.72
C GLU A 628 5.64 -5.34 5.78
N ASN A 629 6.58 -4.58 6.32
CA ASN A 629 7.62 -3.92 5.55
C ASN A 629 8.96 -4.25 6.18
N PHE A 630 9.91 -4.72 5.43
CA PHE A 630 11.21 -5.09 5.92
C PHE A 630 12.21 -5.10 4.78
N VAL A 631 13.49 -5.07 5.12
CA VAL A 631 14.57 -5.26 4.16
C VAL A 631 15.20 -6.61 4.42
N ALA A 632 14.93 -7.58 3.54
CA ALA A 632 15.51 -8.90 3.66
C ALA A 632 17.03 -8.85 3.51
N TRP A 633 17.74 -9.78 4.19
CA TRP A 633 19.19 -9.79 4.28
C TRP A 633 19.92 -9.89 2.94
N GLY A 634 19.28 -10.47 1.92
CA GLY A 634 19.83 -10.61 0.58
C GLY A 634 19.90 -9.30 -0.22
N TYR A 635 19.15 -8.28 0.17
CA TYR A 635 19.02 -7.03 -0.60
C TYR A 635 20.12 -6.01 -0.25
N THR A 636 21.36 -6.38 -0.51
CA THR A 636 22.55 -5.55 -0.24
C THR A 636 22.44 -4.15 -0.82
N ASP A 637 21.89 -4.02 -2.01
CA ASP A 637 21.73 -2.72 -2.69
C ASP A 637 20.76 -1.79 -1.97
N THR A 638 19.70 -2.33 -1.34
CA THR A 638 18.78 -1.53 -0.53
C THR A 638 19.51 -0.95 0.69
N TYR A 639 20.26 -1.77 1.43
CA TYR A 639 21.07 -1.29 2.55
C TYR A 639 22.13 -0.26 2.11
N ARG A 640 22.76 -0.48 0.95
CA ARG A 640 23.71 0.48 0.37
C ARG A 640 23.04 1.81 0.05
N VAL A 641 21.85 1.78 -0.53
CA VAL A 641 21.09 2.99 -0.87
C VAL A 641 20.69 3.75 0.38
N LEU A 642 20.24 3.08 1.43
CA LEU A 642 19.93 3.74 2.70
C LEU A 642 21.16 4.47 3.24
N HIS A 643 22.30 3.78 3.35
CA HIS A 643 23.56 4.35 3.79
C HIS A 643 23.97 5.56 2.93
N GLU A 644 24.14 5.37 1.64
CA GLU A 644 24.65 6.40 0.74
C GLU A 644 23.72 7.63 0.70
N SER A 645 22.39 7.43 0.73
CA SER A 645 21.43 8.53 0.69
C SER A 645 21.45 9.38 1.97
N ILE A 646 21.62 8.74 3.12
CA ILE A 646 21.74 9.46 4.40
C ILE A 646 22.99 10.35 4.39
N TYR A 647 24.15 9.83 3.95
CA TYR A 647 25.38 10.61 3.89
C TYR A 647 25.41 11.63 2.74
N ASP A 648 24.71 11.38 1.62
CA ASP A 648 24.48 12.39 0.59
C ASP A 648 23.65 13.55 1.13
N THR A 649 22.63 13.26 1.94
CA THR A 649 21.85 14.29 2.63
C THR A 649 22.70 15.05 3.65
N ALA A 650 23.56 14.36 4.39
CA ALA A 650 24.49 15.00 5.33
C ALA A 650 25.44 16.00 4.63
N GLU A 651 25.90 15.67 3.43
CA GLU A 651 26.70 16.56 2.60
C GLU A 651 25.90 17.77 2.13
N ALA A 652 24.64 17.56 1.73
CA ALA A 652 23.76 18.60 1.24
C ALA A 652 23.09 19.42 2.37
N GLU A 653 23.14 18.97 3.61
CA GLU A 653 22.38 19.56 4.71
C GLU A 653 22.62 21.06 4.93
N PRO A 654 23.85 21.62 4.76
CA PRO A 654 24.07 23.07 4.87
C PRO A 654 23.25 23.89 3.87
N LEU A 655 22.91 23.28 2.72
CA LEU A 655 22.07 23.92 1.69
C LEU A 655 20.57 23.70 1.95
N LEU A 656 20.22 22.62 2.63
CA LEU A 656 18.83 22.23 2.90
C LEU A 656 18.29 22.86 4.18
N THR A 657 19.14 23.03 5.20
CA THR A 657 18.72 23.58 6.50
C THR A 657 18.28 25.03 6.36
N GLY A 658 17.01 25.28 6.68
CA GLY A 658 16.41 26.62 6.56
C GLY A 658 16.02 27.01 5.12
N ALA A 659 16.32 26.18 4.14
CA ALA A 659 15.86 26.40 2.77
C ALA A 659 14.34 26.24 2.67
N THR A 660 13.76 26.93 1.70
CA THR A 660 12.36 26.78 1.32
C THR A 660 12.27 26.27 -0.11
N VAL A 661 11.36 25.35 -0.34
CA VAL A 661 11.07 24.92 -1.71
C VAL A 661 10.60 26.12 -2.51
N ARG A 662 11.28 26.41 -3.62
CA ARG A 662 10.93 27.55 -4.48
C ARG A 662 9.50 27.37 -5.00
N PRO A 663 8.59 28.34 -4.78
CA PRO A 663 7.22 28.27 -5.27
C PRO A 663 7.16 28.19 -6.79
N GLY A 664 6.16 27.50 -7.31
CA GLY A 664 5.80 27.51 -8.73
C GLY A 664 5.06 28.77 -9.15
N ARG A 665 4.92 28.97 -10.46
CA ARG A 665 4.01 29.96 -11.06
C ARG A 665 2.73 29.30 -11.56
N VAL A 666 2.65 27.97 -11.44
CA VAL A 666 1.52 27.11 -11.80
C VAL A 666 0.94 26.52 -10.54
N ALA A 667 -0.37 26.49 -10.43
CA ALA A 667 -1.04 25.84 -9.31
C ALA A 667 -2.15 24.89 -9.75
N VAL A 668 -2.42 23.89 -8.91
CA VAL A 668 -3.61 23.03 -8.99
C VAL A 668 -4.46 23.26 -7.75
N LEU A 669 -5.76 23.45 -7.94
CA LEU A 669 -6.72 23.63 -6.86
C LEU A 669 -7.04 22.29 -6.18
N LEU A 670 -6.85 22.23 -4.88
CA LEU A 670 -7.43 21.21 -4.01
C LEU A 670 -8.78 21.73 -3.48
N SER A 671 -9.86 21.36 -4.14
CA SER A 671 -11.20 21.83 -3.79
C SER A 671 -11.77 21.07 -2.60
N LYS A 672 -12.02 21.78 -1.51
CA LYS A 672 -12.78 21.27 -0.35
C LYS A 672 -14.24 20.98 -0.72
N ALA A 673 -14.85 21.83 -1.56
CA ALA A 673 -16.21 21.64 -2.02
C ALA A 673 -16.36 20.33 -2.81
N THR A 674 -15.44 20.06 -3.72
CA THR A 674 -15.39 18.78 -4.46
C THR A 674 -15.10 17.61 -3.52
N ASP A 675 -14.08 17.68 -2.68
CA ASP A 675 -13.73 16.59 -1.76
C ASP A 675 -14.88 16.21 -0.83
N HIS A 676 -15.57 17.20 -0.28
CA HIS A 676 -16.72 16.99 0.61
C HIS A 676 -17.90 16.36 -0.13
N ASN A 677 -18.32 16.94 -1.25
CA ASN A 677 -19.51 16.49 -1.95
C ASN A 677 -19.33 15.15 -2.66
N GLU A 678 -18.16 14.87 -3.21
CA GLU A 678 -17.86 13.55 -3.79
C GLU A 678 -17.97 12.44 -2.74
N ARG A 679 -17.55 12.68 -1.50
CA ARG A 679 -17.69 11.72 -0.41
C ARG A 679 -19.12 11.43 -0.01
N LEU A 680 -20.01 12.39 -0.16
CA LEU A 680 -21.44 12.20 0.08
C LEU A 680 -22.14 11.46 -1.06
N LEU A 681 -21.52 11.42 -2.24
CA LEU A 681 -22.01 10.64 -3.37
C LEU A 681 -21.42 9.23 -3.32
N GLN A 682 -22.32 8.26 -3.26
CA GLN A 682 -21.95 6.86 -3.22
C GLN A 682 -22.26 6.19 -4.55
N ILE A 683 -21.32 5.42 -5.04
CA ILE A 683 -21.45 4.64 -6.27
C ILE A 683 -21.86 3.22 -5.89
N PRO A 684 -22.90 2.65 -6.49
CA PRO A 684 -23.23 1.25 -6.28
C PRO A 684 -22.08 0.33 -6.66
N LYS A 685 -21.80 -0.68 -5.82
CA LYS A 685 -20.76 -1.69 -6.04
C LYS A 685 -20.78 -2.28 -7.46
N ALA A 686 -21.97 -2.54 -7.99
CA ALA A 686 -22.12 -3.12 -9.33
C ALA A 686 -21.56 -2.22 -10.46
N GLN A 687 -21.39 -0.93 -10.20
CA GLN A 687 -20.79 0.03 -11.14
C GLN A 687 -19.29 0.19 -10.91
N ASP A 688 -18.75 -0.35 -9.83
CA ASP A 688 -17.32 -0.32 -9.55
C ASP A 688 -16.69 -1.64 -9.94
N VAL A 689 -15.89 -1.59 -10.97
CA VAL A 689 -15.22 -2.76 -11.55
C VAL A 689 -14.33 -3.47 -10.52
N LEU A 690 -13.73 -2.74 -9.60
CA LEU A 690 -12.84 -3.30 -8.59
C LEU A 690 -13.54 -4.10 -7.52
N MET A 691 -14.69 -3.56 -7.08
CA MET A 691 -15.42 -4.15 -5.97
C MET A 691 -16.38 -5.24 -6.44
N ALA A 692 -16.65 -5.32 -7.75
CA ALA A 692 -17.67 -6.22 -8.30
C ALA A 692 -17.43 -7.70 -8.01
N GLY A 693 -16.16 -8.12 -7.89
CA GLY A 693 -15.79 -9.50 -7.57
C GLY A 693 -15.65 -9.82 -6.07
N CYS A 694 -15.80 -8.83 -5.20
CA CYS A 694 -15.50 -9.00 -3.78
C CYS A 694 -16.73 -9.37 -2.98
N LYS A 695 -16.70 -10.52 -2.30
CA LYS A 695 -17.83 -11.00 -1.47
C LYS A 695 -18.22 -10.00 -0.38
N ASN A 696 -17.23 -9.38 0.26
CA ASN A 696 -17.41 -8.52 1.42
C ASN A 696 -17.31 -7.03 1.10
N ALA A 697 -17.32 -6.66 -0.19
CA ALA A 697 -17.31 -5.26 -0.55
C ALA A 697 -18.59 -4.56 -0.05
N PRO A 698 -18.49 -3.33 0.43
CA PRO A 698 -19.68 -2.56 0.80
C PRO A 698 -20.61 -2.42 -0.41
N ALA A 699 -21.90 -2.29 -0.15
CA ALA A 699 -22.88 -2.14 -1.22
C ALA A 699 -22.63 -0.90 -2.09
N THR A 700 -21.99 0.11 -1.51
CA THR A 700 -21.62 1.37 -2.16
C THR A 700 -20.21 1.80 -1.78
N ILE A 701 -19.59 2.62 -2.61
CA ILE A 701 -18.28 3.23 -2.39
C ILE A 701 -18.32 4.72 -2.64
N GLN A 702 -17.39 5.46 -2.05
CA GLN A 702 -17.29 6.91 -2.24
C GLN A 702 -16.73 7.27 -3.60
N GLN A 703 -17.25 8.32 -4.20
CA GLN A 703 -16.67 8.91 -5.43
C GLN A 703 -15.45 9.78 -5.08
N ILE A 704 -14.45 9.79 -5.97
CA ILE A 704 -13.21 10.58 -5.80
C ILE A 704 -12.65 11.13 -7.11
N ILE A 705 -13.49 11.42 -8.08
CA ILE A 705 -13.07 11.75 -9.46
C ILE A 705 -12.26 13.04 -9.54
N GLY A 706 -12.72 14.08 -8.89
CA GLY A 706 -12.06 15.39 -8.95
C GLY A 706 -10.68 15.34 -8.32
N ARG A 707 -10.50 14.54 -7.28
CA ARG A 707 -9.21 14.33 -6.64
C ARG A 707 -8.24 13.55 -7.52
N VAL A 708 -8.72 12.49 -8.17
CA VAL A 708 -7.92 11.73 -9.14
C VAL A 708 -7.49 12.63 -10.29
N GLU A 709 -8.40 13.42 -10.84
CA GLU A 709 -8.08 14.36 -11.92
C GLU A 709 -7.03 15.39 -11.49
N ALA A 710 -7.18 15.99 -10.30
CA ALA A 710 -6.21 16.95 -9.78
C ALA A 710 -4.81 16.35 -9.66
N GLN A 711 -4.70 15.11 -9.18
CA GLN A 711 -3.41 14.41 -9.11
C GLN A 711 -2.83 14.11 -10.49
N MET A 712 -3.65 13.65 -11.44
CA MET A 712 -3.17 13.35 -12.79
C MET A 712 -2.75 14.61 -13.54
N LEU A 713 -3.45 15.73 -13.36
CA LEU A 713 -3.03 17.04 -13.87
C LEU A 713 -1.70 17.49 -13.25
N TYR A 714 -1.55 17.34 -11.93
CA TYR A 714 -0.29 17.64 -11.26
C TYR A 714 0.87 16.86 -11.87
N LEU A 715 0.71 15.56 -12.08
CA LEU A 715 1.73 14.71 -12.71
C LEU A 715 2.00 15.14 -14.17
N ALA A 716 0.95 15.43 -14.94
CA ALA A 716 1.12 15.90 -16.33
C ALA A 716 1.93 17.21 -16.42
N LEU A 717 1.71 18.11 -15.47
CA LEU A 717 2.45 19.37 -15.38
C LEU A 717 3.90 19.14 -14.95
N LEU A 718 4.15 18.22 -14.00
CA LEU A 718 5.52 17.83 -13.63
C LEU A 718 6.27 17.21 -14.80
N HIS A 719 5.62 16.37 -15.59
CA HIS A 719 6.22 15.79 -16.80
C HIS A 719 6.53 16.86 -17.84
N GLY A 720 5.81 17.99 -17.82
CA GLY A 720 6.13 19.20 -18.58
C GLY A 720 7.23 20.07 -17.95
N GLN A 721 7.92 19.58 -16.91
CA GLN A 721 8.98 20.29 -16.18
C GLN A 721 8.51 21.56 -15.46
N HIS A 722 7.19 21.70 -15.17
CA HIS A 722 6.67 22.83 -14.42
C HIS A 722 6.78 22.58 -12.91
N ARG A 723 7.12 23.59 -12.15
CA ARG A 723 6.95 23.60 -10.70
C ARG A 723 5.49 23.90 -10.39
N VAL A 724 4.85 23.01 -9.67
CA VAL A 724 3.41 23.05 -9.41
C VAL A 724 3.18 23.15 -7.91
N ASP A 725 2.48 24.18 -7.50
CA ASP A 725 1.99 24.33 -6.14
C ASP A 725 0.54 23.84 -6.01
N LEU A 726 0.15 23.52 -4.80
CA LEU A 726 -1.25 23.25 -4.48
C LEU A 726 -1.83 24.42 -3.68
N VAL A 727 -3.05 24.80 -4.04
CA VAL A 727 -3.80 25.87 -3.37
C VAL A 727 -5.20 25.37 -2.98
N THR A 728 -5.78 25.96 -1.95
CA THR A 728 -7.14 25.66 -1.51
C THR A 728 -8.13 26.76 -1.92
N GLU A 729 -9.40 26.46 -1.85
CA GLU A 729 -10.45 27.46 -2.10
C GLU A 729 -10.38 28.64 -1.11
N ASP A 730 -10.04 28.36 0.15
CA ASP A 730 -9.86 29.41 1.15
C ASP A 730 -8.65 30.32 0.85
N ASP A 731 -7.57 29.79 0.28
CA ASP A 731 -6.44 30.62 -0.20
C ASP A 731 -6.91 31.63 -1.25
N ILE A 732 -7.83 31.21 -2.13
CA ILE A 732 -8.36 32.07 -3.20
C ILE A 732 -9.39 33.06 -2.64
N ALA A 733 -10.28 32.58 -1.78
CA ALA A 733 -11.39 33.38 -1.26
C ALA A 733 -10.95 34.44 -0.26
N ALA A 734 -10.03 34.10 0.66
CA ALA A 734 -9.60 34.98 1.75
C ALA A 734 -8.32 35.75 1.43
N ASP A 735 -7.36 35.12 0.74
CA ASP A 735 -6.05 35.68 0.48
C ASP A 735 -5.90 36.05 -1.01
N ASN A 736 -5.07 36.99 -1.32
CA ASN A 736 -4.76 37.33 -2.73
C ASN A 736 -3.73 36.35 -3.31
N ILE A 737 -3.93 35.04 -3.10
CA ILE A 737 -2.96 34.00 -3.46
C ILE A 737 -2.73 33.93 -4.97
N LEU A 738 -3.77 34.21 -5.76
CA LEU A 738 -3.73 34.16 -7.22
C LEU A 738 -2.71 35.11 -7.83
N ALA A 739 -2.34 36.21 -7.15
CA ALA A 739 -1.29 37.12 -7.59
C ALA A 739 0.10 36.46 -7.72
N LYS A 740 0.29 35.30 -7.07
CA LYS A 740 1.54 34.55 -7.12
C LYS A 740 1.63 33.61 -8.35
N TYR A 741 0.52 33.35 -9.02
CA TYR A 741 0.41 32.36 -10.08
C TYR A 741 0.05 32.99 -11.43
N ASP A 742 0.57 32.39 -12.49
CA ASP A 742 0.23 32.71 -13.86
C ASP A 742 -0.85 31.78 -14.40
N VAL A 743 -0.85 30.53 -13.95
CA VAL A 743 -1.78 29.50 -14.39
C VAL A 743 -2.37 28.76 -13.19
N LEU A 744 -3.68 28.55 -13.21
CA LEU A 744 -4.40 27.75 -12.24
C LEU A 744 -5.20 26.64 -12.94
N HIS A 745 -4.99 25.43 -12.50
CA HIS A 745 -5.79 24.26 -12.92
C HIS A 745 -6.85 23.97 -11.86
N VAL A 746 -8.10 23.82 -12.30
CA VAL A 746 -9.28 23.50 -11.48
C VAL A 746 -9.86 22.18 -11.95
N ALA A 747 -10.07 21.24 -11.03
CA ALA A 747 -10.70 19.96 -11.30
C ALA A 747 -11.88 19.74 -10.34
N GLY A 748 -12.96 19.12 -10.86
CA GLY A 748 -14.13 18.75 -10.09
C GLY A 748 -15.40 19.48 -10.46
N GLU A 749 -16.51 18.95 -9.96
CA GLU A 749 -17.86 19.47 -10.28
C GLU A 749 -18.32 20.53 -9.29
N TRP A 750 -17.73 20.60 -8.11
CA TRP A 750 -18.11 21.53 -7.04
C TRP A 750 -16.98 22.54 -6.83
N ILE A 751 -17.37 23.78 -6.58
CA ILE A 751 -16.48 24.85 -6.25
C ILE A 751 -17.16 25.78 -5.23
N ASP A 752 -16.42 26.26 -4.25
CA ASP A 752 -16.92 27.23 -3.28
C ASP A 752 -17.40 28.49 -4.02
N HIS A 753 -18.64 28.91 -3.72
CA HIS A 753 -19.32 30.05 -4.37
C HIS A 753 -18.53 31.38 -4.29
N ARG A 754 -17.60 31.49 -3.33
CA ARG A 754 -16.76 32.69 -3.14
C ARG A 754 -15.63 32.78 -4.19
N VAL A 755 -15.29 31.67 -4.85
CA VAL A 755 -14.10 31.53 -5.72
C VAL A 755 -14.31 32.08 -7.13
N PRO A 756 -15.41 31.83 -7.85
CA PRO A 756 -15.54 32.19 -9.27
C PRO A 756 -15.34 33.70 -9.58
N ALA A 757 -15.82 34.58 -8.74
CA ALA A 757 -15.64 36.02 -8.91
C ALA A 757 -14.18 36.45 -8.78
N LYS A 758 -13.40 35.80 -7.89
CA LYS A 758 -11.97 36.01 -7.74
C LYS A 758 -11.19 35.51 -8.96
N LEU A 759 -11.61 34.35 -9.49
CA LEU A 759 -11.03 33.80 -10.73
C LEU A 759 -11.30 34.74 -11.92
N GLU A 760 -12.51 35.25 -12.05
CA GLU A 760 -12.86 36.20 -13.13
C GLU A 760 -11.98 37.43 -13.09
N ALA A 761 -11.84 38.04 -11.92
CA ALA A 761 -11.00 39.23 -11.75
C ALA A 761 -9.53 38.94 -12.07
N TRP A 762 -9.03 37.81 -11.62
CA TRP A 762 -7.66 37.37 -11.86
C TRP A 762 -7.38 37.10 -13.35
N VAL A 763 -8.31 36.39 -14.03
CA VAL A 763 -8.19 36.15 -15.49
C VAL A 763 -8.23 37.47 -16.23
N LYS A 764 -9.15 38.40 -15.92
CA LYS A 764 -9.18 39.74 -16.54
C LYS A 764 -7.87 40.49 -16.42
N ASN A 765 -7.12 40.25 -15.36
CA ASN A 765 -5.80 40.85 -15.13
C ASN A 765 -4.64 40.08 -15.76
N GLY A 766 -4.87 38.99 -16.49
CA GLY A 766 -3.87 38.28 -17.26
C GLY A 766 -3.57 36.87 -16.76
N GLY A 767 -4.28 36.38 -15.76
CA GLY A 767 -4.20 34.96 -15.33
C GLY A 767 -4.74 33.99 -16.36
N VAL A 768 -4.27 32.78 -16.35
CA VAL A 768 -4.78 31.68 -17.20
C VAL A 768 -5.49 30.66 -16.34
N LEU A 769 -6.79 30.53 -16.52
CA LEU A 769 -7.62 29.51 -15.89
C LEU A 769 -7.75 28.29 -16.81
N TYR A 770 -7.52 27.11 -16.26
CA TYR A 770 -7.77 25.86 -16.93
C TYR A 770 -8.72 25.00 -16.05
N ALA A 771 -9.89 24.67 -16.58
CA ALA A 771 -10.86 23.84 -15.88
C ALA A 771 -11.12 22.53 -16.62
N SER A 772 -11.10 21.40 -15.91
CA SER A 772 -11.43 20.07 -16.41
C SER A 772 -12.20 19.26 -15.38
N GLY A 773 -12.73 18.13 -15.78
CA GLY A 773 -13.27 17.15 -14.85
C GLY A 773 -14.50 17.59 -14.06
N GLY A 774 -15.37 18.40 -14.67
CA GLY A 774 -16.64 18.77 -14.03
C GLY A 774 -17.02 20.24 -14.11
N LEU A 775 -16.05 21.13 -14.28
CA LEU A 775 -16.22 22.56 -14.56
C LEU A 775 -16.98 23.35 -13.48
N GLY A 776 -16.98 22.89 -12.22
CA GLY A 776 -17.63 23.57 -11.11
C GLY A 776 -19.13 23.87 -11.35
N LEU A 777 -19.88 22.87 -11.77
CA LEU A 777 -21.32 23.00 -12.06
C LEU A 777 -22.15 23.31 -10.82
N PHE A 778 -21.62 23.01 -9.64
CA PHE A 778 -22.30 23.15 -8.36
C PHE A 778 -21.44 23.93 -7.38
N ASN A 779 -22.10 24.60 -6.43
CA ASN A 779 -21.43 25.18 -5.27
C ASN A 779 -21.19 24.13 -4.16
N GLU A 780 -20.58 24.55 -3.07
CA GLU A 780 -20.26 23.68 -1.93
C GLU A 780 -21.49 23.07 -1.28
N PHE A 781 -22.67 23.67 -1.44
CA PHE A 781 -23.93 23.14 -0.93
C PHE A 781 -24.60 22.13 -1.88
N ASN A 782 -23.91 21.76 -2.97
CA ASN A 782 -24.46 20.93 -4.04
C ASN A 782 -25.67 21.56 -4.77
N GLU A 783 -25.67 22.86 -4.90
CA GLU A 783 -26.66 23.61 -5.67
C GLU A 783 -26.06 24.02 -7.00
N ALA A 784 -26.84 23.94 -8.09
CA ALA A 784 -26.40 24.37 -9.40
C ALA A 784 -25.94 25.85 -9.36
N ASP A 785 -24.72 26.09 -9.77
CA ASP A 785 -24.11 27.43 -9.80
C ASP A 785 -23.42 27.68 -11.15
N PRO A 786 -23.96 28.57 -11.99
CA PRO A 786 -23.34 28.87 -13.29
C PRO A 786 -22.16 29.85 -13.19
N ALA A 787 -21.72 30.24 -12.01
CA ALA A 787 -20.73 31.30 -11.85
C ALA A 787 -19.40 30.95 -12.55
N LEU A 788 -18.87 29.72 -12.36
CA LEU A 788 -17.65 29.32 -13.03
C LEU A 788 -17.86 29.13 -14.55
N LEU A 789 -19.00 28.56 -14.96
CA LEU A 789 -19.33 28.46 -16.39
C LEU A 789 -19.32 29.81 -17.10
N LYS A 790 -19.83 30.86 -16.45
CA LYS A 790 -19.76 32.24 -16.99
C LYS A 790 -18.33 32.71 -17.17
N VAL A 791 -17.41 32.42 -16.23
CA VAL A 791 -15.99 32.74 -16.38
C VAL A 791 -15.40 32.02 -17.60
N LEU A 792 -15.81 30.76 -17.82
CA LEU A 792 -15.36 29.94 -18.93
C LEU A 792 -16.03 30.29 -20.27
N GLY A 793 -17.01 31.21 -20.31
CA GLY A 793 -17.76 31.57 -21.51
C GLY A 793 -18.71 30.48 -21.99
N LEU A 794 -19.34 29.80 -21.05
CA LEU A 794 -20.25 28.69 -21.30
C LEU A 794 -21.65 28.98 -20.71
N ALA A 795 -22.71 28.55 -21.44
CA ALA A 795 -24.07 28.54 -20.92
C ALA A 795 -24.36 27.30 -20.08
N SER A 796 -23.86 26.15 -20.50
CA SER A 796 -24.05 24.85 -19.84
C SER A 796 -23.05 23.80 -20.29
N ALA A 797 -23.05 22.66 -19.61
CA ALA A 797 -22.29 21.46 -20.00
C ALA A 797 -23.15 20.21 -19.72
N GLU A 798 -23.56 19.53 -20.80
CA GLU A 798 -24.30 18.25 -20.71
C GLU A 798 -23.32 17.14 -20.30
N THR A 799 -23.55 16.51 -19.14
CA THR A 799 -22.60 15.58 -18.52
C THR A 799 -23.06 14.13 -18.59
N LYS A 800 -22.17 13.24 -19.09
CA LYS A 800 -22.26 11.80 -18.95
C LYS A 800 -21.07 11.29 -18.14
N LYS A 801 -21.31 10.37 -17.21
CA LYS A 801 -20.29 9.80 -16.34
C LYS A 801 -20.24 8.28 -16.45
N ASN A 802 -19.04 7.74 -16.45
CA ASN A 802 -18.77 6.33 -16.17
C ASN A 802 -17.77 6.23 -15.04
N LEU A 803 -18.27 6.25 -13.83
CA LEU A 803 -17.46 6.35 -12.61
C LEU A 803 -16.72 5.06 -12.27
N ALA A 804 -17.21 3.93 -12.78
CA ALA A 804 -16.70 2.61 -12.47
C ALA A 804 -15.25 2.35 -12.94
N VAL A 805 -14.76 3.15 -13.88
CA VAL A 805 -13.45 2.92 -14.53
C VAL A 805 -12.39 3.97 -14.17
N ILE A 806 -12.66 4.84 -13.21
CA ILE A 806 -11.75 5.94 -12.88
C ILE A 806 -10.77 5.54 -11.79
N ARG A 807 -11.05 4.51 -11.04
CA ARG A 807 -10.11 3.98 -10.07
C ARG A 807 -8.97 3.27 -10.77
N PRO A 808 -7.74 3.74 -10.62
CA PRO A 808 -6.58 3.03 -11.12
C PRO A 808 -6.30 1.85 -10.20
N VAL A 809 -6.82 0.69 -10.52
CA VAL A 809 -6.61 -0.52 -9.73
C VAL A 809 -6.40 -1.69 -10.65
N MET A 810 -5.40 -2.47 -10.37
CA MET A 810 -5.07 -3.72 -11.03
C MET A 810 -4.66 -3.56 -12.50
N GLU A 811 -4.03 -4.56 -13.08
CA GLU A 811 -3.85 -4.67 -14.53
C GLU A 811 -5.18 -4.94 -15.23
N LEU A 812 -6.10 -4.04 -15.05
CA LEU A 812 -7.27 -4.01 -15.91
C LEU A 812 -6.84 -3.59 -17.32
N PRO A 813 -7.63 -3.93 -18.33
CA PRO A 813 -7.51 -3.28 -19.62
C PRO A 813 -7.47 -1.78 -19.40
N VAL A 814 -6.69 -1.12 -20.20
CA VAL A 814 -6.63 0.35 -20.23
C VAL A 814 -8.05 0.90 -20.10
N ALA A 815 -8.29 1.82 -19.18
CA ALA A 815 -9.61 2.36 -18.89
C ALA A 815 -10.39 2.64 -20.18
N PRO A 816 -11.59 2.07 -20.37
CA PRO A 816 -12.32 2.20 -21.61
C PRO A 816 -12.68 3.66 -21.88
N ALA A 817 -12.51 4.09 -23.11
CA ALA A 817 -12.94 5.41 -23.52
C ALA A 817 -14.46 5.48 -23.56
N ILE A 818 -15.03 6.54 -22.99
CA ILE A 818 -16.46 6.85 -23.07
C ILE A 818 -16.80 7.84 -24.19
N GLY A 819 -15.81 8.26 -24.94
CA GLY A 819 -15.87 9.15 -26.07
C GLY A 819 -14.47 9.43 -26.60
N GLU A 820 -14.42 10.16 -27.71
CA GLU A 820 -13.17 10.61 -28.33
C GLU A 820 -13.28 12.10 -28.65
N ILE A 821 -12.23 12.84 -28.32
CA ILE A 821 -12.11 14.26 -28.62
C ILE A 821 -11.14 14.44 -29.81
N ALA A 822 -11.59 15.08 -30.86
CA ALA A 822 -10.74 15.60 -31.93
C ALA A 822 -10.14 16.95 -31.47
N PHE A 823 -8.81 17.00 -31.30
CA PHE A 823 -8.10 18.18 -30.84
C PHE A 823 -6.75 18.29 -31.55
N GLU A 824 -6.48 19.42 -32.23
CA GLU A 824 -5.20 19.70 -32.88
C GLU A 824 -4.68 18.59 -33.80
N GLY A 825 -5.59 17.96 -34.55
CA GLY A 825 -5.25 16.87 -35.49
C GLY A 825 -5.07 15.50 -34.82
N GLY A 826 -5.13 15.42 -33.52
CA GLY A 826 -5.13 14.17 -32.75
C GLY A 826 -6.51 13.74 -32.29
N LYS A 827 -6.61 12.50 -31.83
CA LYS A 827 -7.80 11.90 -31.24
C LYS A 827 -7.50 11.45 -29.82
N ILE A 828 -8.15 12.09 -28.85
CA ILE A 828 -7.90 11.85 -27.44
C ILE A 828 -9.05 11.01 -26.87
N PRO A 829 -8.79 9.80 -26.40
CA PRO A 829 -9.80 9.00 -25.71
C PRO A 829 -10.15 9.63 -24.36
N ALA A 830 -11.42 9.94 -24.16
CA ALA A 830 -11.95 10.46 -22.92
C ALA A 830 -12.27 9.33 -21.94
N VAL A 831 -11.98 9.52 -20.69
CA VAL A 831 -12.25 8.55 -19.63
C VAL A 831 -13.09 9.18 -18.51
N GLY A 832 -13.95 8.39 -17.91
CA GLY A 832 -14.71 8.74 -16.72
C GLY A 832 -15.78 9.80 -16.87
N LEU A 833 -15.53 10.88 -17.58
CA LEU A 833 -16.42 12.02 -17.76
C LEU A 833 -16.43 12.48 -19.21
N LYS A 834 -17.64 12.69 -19.75
CA LYS A 834 -17.89 13.36 -21.03
C LYS A 834 -18.84 14.52 -20.81
N GLN A 835 -18.41 15.73 -21.15
CA GLN A 835 -19.24 16.94 -21.12
C GLN A 835 -19.31 17.56 -22.51
N ALA A 836 -20.50 17.71 -23.02
CA ALA A 836 -20.75 18.50 -24.23
C ALA A 836 -20.97 19.97 -23.82
N LEU A 837 -20.03 20.82 -24.22
CA LEU A 837 -20.00 22.23 -23.85
C LEU A 837 -20.96 23.05 -24.72
N VAL A 838 -21.60 24.06 -24.15
CA VAL A 838 -22.43 25.02 -24.86
C VAL A 838 -21.80 26.42 -24.74
N PRO A 839 -20.93 26.82 -25.66
CA PRO A 839 -20.26 28.12 -25.62
C PRO A 839 -21.25 29.29 -25.76
N THR A 840 -21.00 30.38 -25.04
CA THR A 840 -21.61 31.70 -25.24
C THR A 840 -20.70 32.59 -26.08
N ASP A 841 -19.52 32.86 -25.58
CA ASP A 841 -18.50 33.69 -26.23
C ASP A 841 -17.11 32.98 -26.26
N ALA A 842 -17.02 31.75 -25.80
CA ALA A 842 -15.81 30.94 -25.89
C ALA A 842 -15.64 30.34 -27.30
N LYS A 843 -14.41 30.35 -27.80
CA LYS A 843 -14.03 29.72 -29.06
C LYS A 843 -13.82 28.22 -28.86
N VAL A 844 -14.36 27.40 -29.80
CA VAL A 844 -14.16 25.95 -29.79
C VAL A 844 -12.76 25.60 -30.32
N LEU A 845 -12.03 24.80 -29.59
CA LEU A 845 -10.71 24.26 -29.94
C LEU A 845 -10.76 22.78 -30.28
N GLY A 846 -11.70 22.04 -29.71
CA GLY A 846 -11.87 20.61 -29.95
C GLY A 846 -13.31 20.15 -29.82
N THR A 847 -13.63 19.06 -30.47
CA THR A 847 -14.99 18.54 -30.54
C THR A 847 -15.05 17.05 -30.23
N TRP A 848 -16.18 16.61 -29.70
CA TRP A 848 -16.53 15.20 -29.62
C TRP A 848 -16.74 14.60 -31.00
N SER A 849 -16.66 13.28 -31.10
CA SER A 849 -16.97 12.56 -32.38
C SER A 849 -18.35 12.83 -32.96
N ASP A 850 -19.30 13.31 -32.13
CA ASP A 850 -20.63 13.74 -32.54
C ASP A 850 -20.72 15.23 -32.95
N GLY A 851 -19.57 15.91 -33.06
CA GLY A 851 -19.44 17.31 -33.45
C GLY A 851 -19.70 18.33 -32.32
N LYS A 852 -20.15 17.90 -31.14
CA LYS A 852 -20.42 18.82 -30.03
C LYS A 852 -19.09 19.37 -29.47
N PRO A 853 -19.04 20.64 -29.01
CA PRO A 853 -17.83 21.21 -28.39
C PRO A 853 -17.37 20.39 -27.17
N ALA A 854 -16.05 20.15 -27.09
CA ALA A 854 -15.40 19.39 -26.03
C ALA A 854 -14.29 20.20 -25.34
N VAL A 855 -13.62 21.08 -26.09
CA VAL A 855 -12.55 21.95 -25.58
C VAL A 855 -12.82 23.38 -26.09
N THR A 856 -12.80 24.32 -25.16
CA THR A 856 -13.02 25.74 -25.52
C THR A 856 -12.00 26.65 -24.84
N VAL A 857 -11.82 27.84 -25.42
CA VAL A 857 -11.06 28.93 -24.81
C VAL A 857 -11.86 30.22 -24.88
N ARG A 858 -11.88 30.96 -23.79
CA ARG A 858 -12.39 32.31 -23.71
C ARG A 858 -11.24 33.28 -23.49
N GLU A 859 -11.17 34.33 -24.33
CA GLU A 859 -10.37 35.49 -24.05
C GLU A 859 -11.15 36.39 -23.09
N LEU A 860 -10.59 36.67 -21.93
CA LEU A 860 -11.27 37.45 -20.89
C LEU A 860 -10.32 38.53 -20.32
N GLY A 861 -10.49 39.76 -20.76
CA GLY A 861 -9.57 40.86 -20.42
C GLY A 861 -8.18 40.61 -20.99
N LYS A 862 -7.17 40.48 -20.13
CA LYS A 862 -5.78 40.21 -20.52
C LYS A 862 -5.43 38.74 -20.45
N GLY A 863 -6.32 37.88 -19.92
CA GLY A 863 -6.07 36.48 -19.69
C GLY A 863 -6.97 35.57 -20.51
N LYS A 864 -6.90 34.26 -20.21
CA LYS A 864 -7.63 33.21 -20.91
C LYS A 864 -8.27 32.24 -19.93
N ALA A 865 -9.42 31.69 -20.31
CA ALA A 865 -10.08 30.63 -19.57
C ALA A 865 -10.34 29.44 -20.50
N PHE A 866 -9.78 28.29 -20.19
CA PHE A 866 -9.95 27.04 -20.91
C PHE A 866 -10.97 26.15 -20.20
N ALA A 867 -11.85 25.52 -20.95
CA ALA A 867 -12.71 24.47 -20.46
C ALA A 867 -12.50 23.18 -21.25
N VAL A 868 -12.32 22.09 -20.54
CA VAL A 868 -12.11 20.75 -21.08
C VAL A 868 -13.18 19.81 -20.55
N GLY A 869 -14.02 19.29 -21.44
CA GLY A 869 -15.18 18.48 -21.14
C GLY A 869 -14.86 17.02 -20.79
N THR A 870 -13.64 16.72 -20.37
CA THR A 870 -13.25 15.41 -19.89
C THR A 870 -12.24 15.54 -18.73
N LEU A 871 -11.82 14.41 -18.17
CA LEU A 871 -10.70 14.30 -17.23
C LEU A 871 -9.39 14.33 -18.03
N ALA A 872 -8.83 15.51 -18.26
CA ALA A 872 -7.66 15.70 -19.13
C ALA A 872 -6.40 15.05 -18.58
N GLY A 873 -6.19 15.14 -17.25
CA GLY A 873 -5.08 14.48 -16.57
C GLY A 873 -5.22 12.96 -16.63
N CYS A 874 -6.42 12.44 -16.43
CA CYS A 874 -6.70 11.01 -16.57
C CYS A 874 -6.54 10.54 -18.02
N ALA A 875 -6.93 11.34 -19.02
CA ALA A 875 -6.73 11.01 -20.41
C ALA A 875 -5.24 10.93 -20.77
N TYR A 876 -4.43 11.85 -20.25
CA TYR A 876 -2.96 11.84 -20.39
C TYR A 876 -2.33 10.61 -19.76
N MET A 877 -2.76 10.25 -18.55
CA MET A 877 -2.24 9.11 -17.78
C MET A 877 -2.95 7.79 -18.13
N ARG A 878 -3.79 7.75 -19.15
CA ARG A 878 -4.71 6.64 -19.41
C ARG A 878 -4.04 5.27 -19.42
N THR A 879 -2.89 5.14 -20.04
CA THR A 879 -2.15 3.87 -20.11
C THR A 879 -1.54 3.43 -18.79
N GLY A 880 -1.44 4.35 -17.82
CA GLY A 880 -0.97 4.08 -16.48
C GLY A 880 -2.07 3.97 -15.43
N LEU A 881 -3.34 4.21 -15.82
CA LEU A 881 -4.46 4.11 -14.88
C LEU A 881 -4.70 2.69 -14.36
N PRO A 882 -4.59 1.63 -15.16
CA PRO A 882 -4.49 0.29 -14.64
C PRO A 882 -3.19 0.14 -13.84
N VAL A 883 -3.32 -0.30 -12.61
CA VAL A 883 -2.18 -0.46 -11.70
C VAL A 883 -2.11 -1.88 -11.22
N GLN A 884 -0.92 -2.27 -10.86
CA GLN A 884 -0.73 -3.52 -10.16
C GLN A 884 -1.43 -3.45 -8.80
N PRO A 885 -2.18 -4.48 -8.41
CA PRO A 885 -2.70 -4.57 -7.07
C PRO A 885 -1.53 -4.73 -6.11
N PHE A 886 -1.64 -4.14 -4.97
CA PHE A 886 -0.70 -4.36 -3.91
C PHE A 886 -1.37 -4.30 -2.54
N PRO A 887 -0.68 -4.76 -1.53
CA PRO A 887 -1.32 -5.41 -0.44
C PRO A 887 -2.04 -4.51 0.52
N ARG A 888 -1.77 -3.26 0.66
CA ARG A 888 -2.37 -2.47 1.71
C ARG A 888 -2.70 -1.07 1.23
N GLY A 889 -3.57 -0.44 1.94
CA GLY A 889 -3.98 0.95 1.87
C GLY A 889 -3.59 1.82 0.68
N GLY A 890 -2.36 1.89 0.34
CA GLY A 890 -1.87 2.58 -0.84
C GLY A 890 -2.13 1.86 -2.17
N ASN A 891 -3.00 0.92 -2.20
CA ASN A 891 -3.19 -0.06 -3.26
C ASN A 891 -3.59 0.48 -4.61
N LEU A 892 -4.00 1.72 -4.68
CA LEU A 892 -4.60 2.28 -5.86
C LEU A 892 -3.71 3.36 -6.45
N CYS A 893 -2.45 3.01 -6.69
CA CYS A 893 -1.52 3.90 -7.35
C CYS A 893 -1.51 3.69 -8.84
N PRO A 894 -1.58 4.76 -9.63
CA PRO A 894 -1.35 4.66 -11.06
C PRO A 894 0.11 4.26 -11.34
N VAL A 895 0.27 3.35 -12.28
CA VAL A 895 1.57 3.07 -12.88
C VAL A 895 1.89 4.22 -13.83
N THR A 896 2.99 4.91 -13.63
CA THR A 896 3.38 5.98 -14.53
C THR A 896 3.76 5.38 -15.90
N PRO A 897 3.06 5.74 -16.97
CA PRO A 897 3.42 5.25 -18.30
C PRO A 897 4.79 5.78 -18.73
N THR A 898 5.45 5.03 -19.60
CA THR A 898 6.72 5.42 -20.21
C THR A 898 6.51 6.08 -21.58
N THR A 899 5.31 5.97 -22.14
CA THR A 899 4.93 6.59 -23.41
C THR A 899 3.60 7.31 -23.24
N PHE A 900 3.51 8.49 -23.81
CA PHE A 900 2.34 9.35 -23.69
C PHE A 900 1.81 9.73 -25.06
N ASP A 901 0.48 9.84 -25.18
CA ASP A 901 -0.15 10.41 -26.35
C ASP A 901 0.18 11.91 -26.45
N PRO A 902 0.78 12.39 -27.54
CA PRO A 902 1.16 13.80 -27.67
C PRO A 902 -0.02 14.78 -27.62
N ALA A 903 -1.18 14.40 -28.16
CA ALA A 903 -2.37 15.26 -28.14
C ALA A 903 -2.97 15.34 -26.73
N ALA A 904 -3.00 14.21 -25.99
CA ALA A 904 -3.42 14.21 -24.60
C ALA A 904 -2.47 15.01 -23.72
N ALA A 905 -1.16 14.93 -23.97
CA ALA A 905 -0.15 15.73 -23.27
C ALA A 905 -0.37 17.23 -23.49
N ARG A 906 -0.62 17.65 -24.73
CA ARG A 906 -0.94 19.04 -25.05
C ARG A 906 -2.25 19.49 -24.43
N LEU A 907 -3.28 18.65 -24.47
CA LEU A 907 -4.55 18.96 -23.83
C LEU A 907 -4.38 19.22 -22.33
N ALA A 908 -3.67 18.36 -21.62
CA ALA A 908 -3.45 18.50 -20.18
C ALA A 908 -2.63 19.75 -19.81
N ARG A 909 -1.74 20.22 -20.72
CA ARG A 909 -0.86 21.37 -20.50
C ARG A 909 -1.32 22.66 -21.21
N LEU A 910 -2.49 22.65 -21.83
CA LEU A 910 -2.99 23.75 -22.64
C LEU A 910 -2.96 25.11 -21.92
N GLY A 911 -3.18 25.12 -20.60
CA GLY A 911 -3.12 26.34 -19.79
C GLY A 911 -1.70 26.91 -19.70
N VAL A 912 -0.71 26.09 -19.46
CA VAL A 912 0.70 26.52 -19.34
C VAL A 912 1.31 26.83 -20.70
N ASP A 913 0.92 26.13 -21.76
CA ASP A 913 1.35 26.41 -23.12
C ASP A 913 0.83 27.78 -23.61
N ALA A 914 -0.32 28.23 -23.09
CA ALA A 914 -0.91 29.53 -23.44
C ALA A 914 -0.19 30.74 -22.78
N ARG A 915 0.58 30.51 -21.75
CA ARG A 915 1.37 31.54 -21.06
C ARG A 915 2.70 30.91 -20.62
N PRO A 916 3.78 31.16 -21.38
CA PRO A 916 5.10 30.68 -21.01
C PRO A 916 5.44 31.11 -19.57
N VAL A 917 5.75 30.15 -18.74
CA VAL A 917 6.20 30.36 -17.35
C VAL A 917 7.71 30.23 -17.35
N GLU A 918 8.41 31.03 -16.52
CA GLU A 918 9.85 30.81 -16.34
C GLU A 918 10.10 29.35 -15.93
N GLU A 919 10.72 28.63 -16.83
CA GLU A 919 11.07 27.24 -16.59
C GLU A 919 12.25 27.14 -15.62
N PRO A 920 12.26 26.17 -14.69
CA PRO A 920 13.51 25.80 -14.05
C PRO A 920 14.47 25.27 -15.09
N ALA A 921 15.77 25.40 -14.83
CA ALA A 921 16.78 24.78 -15.68
C ALA A 921 16.43 23.31 -15.90
N VAL A 922 16.31 22.90 -17.15
CA VAL A 922 16.16 21.51 -17.52
C VAL A 922 17.47 20.83 -17.15
N CYS A 923 17.45 19.87 -16.24
CA CYS A 923 18.57 18.96 -16.06
C CYS A 923 18.48 17.93 -17.16
N ASP A 924 19.33 17.99 -18.14
CA ASP A 924 19.59 16.86 -19.03
C ASP A 924 20.13 15.72 -18.18
N ASN A 925 19.39 14.66 -18.09
CA ASN A 925 19.83 13.43 -17.44
C ASN A 925 20.65 12.56 -18.40
#